data_48c4f64b7037ecb7814201588b0162f4
#
_entry.id   48c4f64b7037ecb7814201588b0162f4
#
_cell.length_a   1.000
_cell.length_b   1.000
_cell.length_c   1.000
_cell.angle_alpha   90.00
_cell.angle_beta   90.00
_cell.angle_gamma   90.00
#
_symmetry.space_group_name_H-M   'P 1'
#
loop_
_entity.id
_entity.type
_entity.pdbx_description
1 polymer ?
#
loop_
_entity_poly.entity_id
_entity_poly.type
_entity_poly.pdbx_seq_one_letter_code
_entity_poly.pdbx_strand_id
1 'polypeptide(L)'
;MCWILSIVMFLGAAVLAISMLVGSKVAAQQIEYNLYDYNFSSTDGDTYIAVGLMYGSDVTVGFEIKAPYGFVVGKTQIQRDVRSFESVFVIEDTIAAAVLDGNLSKSSMTYSLTSNAGAAVIGGYHLEIVPAADSTLSLSSLCAFVNEKTKDSGLYAIPTVNGDSLRVRIGSYTTLEAANAAYETYKNSFEGYTVSVVSPSQTCTSVVNPKTDKILFEYESGTTGANIGFSAYQGDSFVSYIQTPADNLYGGVMCFIPQYSESANGVKLINLLGLESYVEGVVPYEISNSWHLEVLRTFALAARSYALSNYNKRFATYGCDLVCTASDQVYRGHIRVNDAVKEAVKSTEGLVIGYNGEICGSYYSSSVGGSTVSSQYVWGSERGYLTHVATPWEKYADYNKGLWRSQVSGKELCDTLRRKGYTEVSGAIDSISYTTADDGSGYVYTMTFTDTNGKSVTLKRSDIIRTVLASYLNSANFVVGKNTLDFTYDKVVSVTAEAKYIDDTPKPEDTKPGYVSMDGYRTEDPLLVPDMKIMTSDGLTSEEQYRVTYVLTSTGRKVIMSGYAATAEGNEEDGSVKFSTLVPTLGGYVQKNETSIPDDDTTTGDDSSENIGTTTTPIIDNRYMVVSEYENVKITTYFDRITETITATQEGNFIFAGKGWGHGVGLSQYGAKDLADAGVKAEDIIAIYLEGTEIVPYSSITKQ
;
A
#
# COMPACT_ATOMS: atom_id res chain seq x y z
N MET A 1 42.81 0.29 51.96
CA MET A 1 41.71 0.72 51.11
C MET A 1 42.03 0.72 49.58
N CYS A 2 43.21 1.12 49.15
CA CYS A 2 43.62 1.09 47.73
C CYS A 2 43.72 -0.32 47.09
N TRP A 3 44.10 -1.35 47.85
CA TRP A 3 44.25 -2.73 47.33
C TRP A 3 42.88 -3.41 47.01
N ILE A 4 41.84 -3.09 47.74
CA ILE A 4 40.49 -3.64 47.52
C ILE A 4 39.84 -3.00 46.28
N LEU A 5 40.06 -1.71 46.00
CA LEU A 5 39.57 -1.05 44.81
C LEU A 5 40.23 -1.60 43.53
N SER A 6 41.53 -1.92 43.57
CA SER A 6 42.21 -2.50 42.38
C SER A 6 41.72 -3.91 42.06
N ILE A 7 41.39 -4.73 43.04
CA ILE A 7 40.87 -6.09 42.81
C ILE A 7 39.44 -6.03 42.26
N VAL A 8 38.60 -5.07 42.74
CA VAL A 8 37.25 -4.89 42.21
C VAL A 8 37.25 -4.35 40.80
N MET A 9 38.15 -3.47 40.42
CA MET A 9 38.33 -3.00 39.04
C MET A 9 38.85 -4.09 38.09
N PHE A 10 39.77 -4.97 38.55
CA PHE A 10 40.27 -6.09 37.74
C PHE A 10 39.20 -7.17 37.56
N LEU A 11 38.41 -7.47 38.56
CA LEU A 11 37.27 -8.38 38.45
C LEU A 11 36.15 -7.82 37.53
N GLY A 12 35.89 -6.52 37.64
CA GLY A 12 34.92 -5.85 36.75
C GLY A 12 35.34 -5.86 35.27
N ALA A 13 36.63 -5.61 34.99
CA ALA A 13 37.18 -5.65 33.65
C ALA A 13 37.22 -7.09 33.08
N ALA A 14 37.50 -8.09 33.90
CA ALA A 14 37.46 -9.48 33.50
C ALA A 14 36.03 -9.98 33.20
N VAL A 15 35.04 -9.54 34.00
CA VAL A 15 33.63 -9.88 33.73
C VAL A 15 33.12 -9.19 32.47
N LEU A 16 33.51 -7.95 32.20
CA LEU A 16 33.17 -7.26 30.94
C LEU A 16 33.83 -7.93 29.73
N ALA A 17 35.11 -8.34 29.84
CA ALA A 17 35.79 -9.03 28.76
C ALA A 17 35.21 -10.43 28.49
N ILE A 18 34.79 -11.15 29.54
CA ILE A 18 34.13 -12.45 29.40
C ILE A 18 32.71 -12.27 28.82
N SER A 19 31.97 -11.22 29.20
CA SER A 19 30.65 -10.94 28.63
C SER A 19 30.72 -10.51 27.17
N MET A 20 31.77 -9.78 26.75
CA MET A 20 32.01 -9.45 25.34
C MET A 20 32.44 -10.67 24.53
N LEU A 21 33.26 -11.58 25.09
CA LEU A 21 33.66 -12.83 24.42
C LEU A 21 32.51 -13.85 24.35
N VAL A 22 31.65 -13.90 25.35
CA VAL A 22 30.47 -14.76 25.37
C VAL A 22 29.40 -14.17 24.44
N GLY A 23 29.23 -12.84 24.44
CA GLY A 23 28.33 -12.14 23.53
C GLY A 23 28.69 -12.34 22.06
N SER A 24 30.00 -12.27 21.70
CA SER A 24 30.45 -12.48 20.33
C SER A 24 30.35 -13.97 19.88
N LYS A 25 30.51 -14.92 20.80
CA LYS A 25 30.30 -16.34 20.47
C LYS A 25 28.82 -16.72 20.39
N VAL A 26 27.96 -16.10 21.20
CA VAL A 26 26.50 -16.32 21.14
C VAL A 26 25.95 -15.71 19.86
N ALA A 27 26.38 -14.52 19.45
CA ALA A 27 25.97 -13.91 18.18
C ALA A 27 26.38 -14.76 16.96
N ALA A 28 27.61 -15.32 16.97
CA ALA A 28 28.08 -16.17 15.86
C ALA A 28 27.34 -17.53 15.78
N GLN A 29 26.77 -18.00 16.88
CA GLN A 29 26.03 -19.28 16.91
C GLN A 29 24.53 -19.11 16.60
N GLN A 30 23.98 -17.91 16.78
CA GLN A 30 22.59 -17.59 16.44
C GLN A 30 22.37 -17.31 14.94
N ILE A 31 23.41 -16.88 14.22
CA ILE A 31 23.36 -16.62 12.78
C ILE A 31 23.03 -17.90 11.97
N GLU A 32 23.44 -19.07 12.43
CA GLU A 32 23.13 -20.33 11.73
C GLU A 32 21.68 -20.82 11.91
N TYR A 33 20.99 -20.40 12.98
CA TYR A 33 19.61 -20.88 13.26
C TYR A 33 18.51 -20.08 12.56
N ASN A 34 18.73 -18.82 12.21
CA ASN A 34 17.71 -17.92 11.65
C ASN A 34 17.59 -17.96 10.12
N LEU A 35 18.49 -18.59 9.41
CA LEU A 35 18.43 -18.75 7.95
C LEU A 35 17.18 -19.52 7.46
N TYR A 36 16.61 -20.37 8.31
CA TYR A 36 15.47 -21.22 7.94
C TYR A 36 14.10 -20.59 8.18
N ASP A 37 14.00 -19.50 8.94
CA ASP A 37 12.73 -18.87 9.29
C ASP A 37 12.16 -17.97 8.18
N TYR A 38 12.93 -17.75 7.09
CA TYR A 38 12.53 -16.88 5.97
C TYR A 38 12.04 -17.63 4.73
N ASN A 39 11.98 -18.95 4.80
CA ASN A 39 11.50 -19.75 3.69
C ASN A 39 9.97 -19.73 3.66
N PHE A 40 9.38 -19.48 2.50
CA PHE A 40 7.96 -19.59 2.29
C PHE A 40 7.62 -20.09 0.88
N SER A 41 6.44 -20.67 0.75
CA SER A 41 5.87 -21.07 -0.53
C SER A 41 4.36 -20.90 -0.53
N SER A 42 3.79 -20.43 -1.62
CA SER A 42 2.33 -20.38 -1.81
C SER A 42 1.68 -21.79 -1.82
N THR A 43 2.47 -22.85 -1.90
CA THR A 43 2.02 -24.23 -1.76
C THR A 43 1.68 -24.60 -0.32
N ASP A 44 2.12 -23.80 0.66
CA ASP A 44 1.91 -24.04 2.10
C ASP A 44 0.55 -23.51 2.60
N GLY A 45 -0.28 -22.95 1.70
CA GLY A 45 -1.64 -22.51 1.98
C GLY A 45 -1.77 -20.99 2.13
N ASP A 46 -0.69 -20.25 2.36
CA ASP A 46 -0.69 -18.80 2.44
C ASP A 46 -0.76 -18.15 1.05
N THR A 47 -1.41 -17.00 0.97
CA THR A 47 -1.49 -16.22 -0.27
C THR A 47 -0.44 -15.13 -0.29
N TYR A 48 0.40 -15.14 -1.31
CA TYR A 48 1.44 -14.14 -1.55
C TYR A 48 1.11 -13.32 -2.80
N ILE A 49 1.39 -12.02 -2.74
CA ILE A 49 1.19 -11.05 -3.83
C ILE A 49 2.56 -10.56 -4.32
N ALA A 50 2.74 -10.57 -5.63
CA ALA A 50 3.90 -10.02 -6.32
C ALA A 50 3.56 -8.63 -6.89
N VAL A 51 4.10 -7.58 -6.30
CA VAL A 51 3.82 -6.18 -6.66
C VAL A 51 4.98 -5.59 -7.44
N GLY A 52 4.73 -5.17 -8.68
CA GLY A 52 5.71 -4.47 -9.51
C GLY A 52 5.95 -3.07 -9.00
N LEU A 53 7.15 -2.80 -8.47
CA LEU A 53 7.56 -1.48 -8.00
C LEU A 53 8.30 -0.68 -9.07
N MET A 54 9.12 -1.37 -9.90
CA MET A 54 9.86 -0.79 -11.02
C MET A 54 9.86 -1.78 -12.18
N TYR A 55 9.32 -1.37 -13.32
CA TYR A 55 9.04 -2.26 -14.45
C TYR A 55 8.99 -1.48 -15.78
N GLY A 56 9.02 -2.19 -16.89
CA GLY A 56 8.91 -1.60 -18.23
C GLY A 56 10.07 -0.64 -18.55
N SER A 57 9.77 0.62 -18.85
CA SER A 57 10.78 1.65 -19.13
C SER A 57 11.46 2.26 -17.91
N ASP A 58 10.92 2.01 -16.70
CA ASP A 58 11.39 2.66 -15.47
C ASP A 58 12.54 1.90 -14.81
N VAL A 59 12.97 0.75 -15.38
CA VAL A 59 14.08 -0.04 -14.87
C VAL A 59 15.41 0.71 -14.94
N THR A 60 16.27 0.47 -13.96
CA THR A 60 17.62 1.06 -13.87
C THR A 60 18.68 -0.03 -13.82
N VAL A 61 19.92 0.28 -14.24
CA VAL A 61 21.04 -0.70 -14.22
C VAL A 61 21.35 -1.19 -12.82
N GLY A 62 21.10 -0.37 -11.80
CA GLY A 62 21.27 -0.74 -10.40
C GLY A 62 20.28 -0.05 -9.51
N PHE A 63 19.88 -0.71 -8.42
CA PHE A 63 18.93 -0.21 -7.43
C PHE A 63 19.45 -0.43 -6.03
N GLU A 64 19.58 0.65 -5.24
CA GLU A 64 20.08 0.61 -3.86
C GLU A 64 18.98 0.25 -2.88
N ILE A 65 19.32 -0.58 -1.88
CA ILE A 65 18.47 -0.94 -0.74
C ILE A 65 19.25 -0.85 0.57
N LYS A 66 18.55 -0.60 1.67
CA LYS A 66 19.09 -0.54 3.03
C LYS A 66 18.27 -1.40 3.98
N ALA A 67 18.95 -2.03 4.93
CA ALA A 67 18.30 -2.71 6.05
C ALA A 67 19.16 -2.57 7.31
N PRO A 68 18.56 -2.37 8.50
CA PRO A 68 19.31 -2.05 9.73
C PRO A 68 20.33 -3.09 10.14
N TYR A 69 20.04 -4.37 9.86
CA TYR A 69 20.86 -5.50 10.29
C TYR A 69 21.43 -6.32 9.12
N GLY A 70 21.32 -5.78 7.89
CA GLY A 70 21.73 -6.50 6.68
C GLY A 70 20.57 -7.26 6.04
N PHE A 71 20.91 -8.24 5.18
CA PHE A 71 19.95 -8.90 4.31
C PHE A 71 20.07 -10.42 4.35
N VAL A 72 18.95 -11.11 4.33
CA VAL A 72 18.84 -12.50 3.92
C VAL A 72 18.67 -12.53 2.40
N VAL A 73 19.54 -13.20 1.70
CA VAL A 73 19.53 -13.34 0.23
C VAL A 73 19.15 -14.77 -0.14
N GLY A 74 18.34 -14.92 -1.15
CA GLY A 74 17.90 -16.25 -1.58
C GLY A 74 17.32 -16.27 -2.99
N LYS A 75 16.79 -17.44 -3.33
CA LYS A 75 16.09 -17.70 -4.59
C LYS A 75 14.61 -17.35 -4.47
N THR A 76 14.07 -16.62 -5.42
CA THR A 76 12.65 -16.37 -5.55
C THR A 76 12.10 -17.03 -6.81
N GLN A 77 10.90 -17.59 -6.71
CA GLN A 77 10.12 -18.01 -7.87
C GLN A 77 8.83 -17.18 -7.93
N ILE A 78 8.64 -16.47 -9.02
CA ILE A 78 7.40 -15.75 -9.33
C ILE A 78 6.91 -16.32 -10.65
N GLN A 79 6.09 -17.37 -10.56
CA GLN A 79 5.43 -18.03 -11.68
C GLN A 79 3.92 -17.87 -11.51
N ARG A 80 3.14 -18.18 -12.56
CA ARG A 80 1.69 -17.97 -12.52
C ARG A 80 1.01 -18.53 -11.27
N ASP A 81 1.43 -19.74 -10.84
CA ASP A 81 0.80 -20.48 -9.75
C ASP A 81 1.73 -20.68 -8.54
N VAL A 82 2.94 -20.13 -8.59
CA VAL A 82 3.95 -20.32 -7.53
C VAL A 82 4.56 -18.97 -7.13
N ARG A 83 4.57 -18.72 -5.84
CA ARG A 83 5.29 -17.63 -5.18
C ARG A 83 6.11 -18.24 -4.06
N SER A 84 7.44 -18.18 -4.17
CA SER A 84 8.29 -18.75 -3.12
C SER A 84 9.58 -17.96 -2.94
N PHE A 85 10.15 -18.09 -1.75
CA PHE A 85 11.47 -17.63 -1.40
C PHE A 85 12.20 -18.71 -0.60
N GLU A 86 13.43 -19.00 -0.99
CA GLU A 86 14.33 -19.92 -0.31
C GLU A 86 15.63 -19.18 0.02
N SER A 87 15.92 -19.01 1.30
CA SER A 87 17.12 -18.33 1.79
C SER A 87 18.39 -19.14 1.51
N VAL A 88 19.46 -18.47 1.13
CA VAL A 88 20.74 -19.11 0.77
C VAL A 88 21.92 -18.52 1.53
N PHE A 89 21.92 -17.20 1.78
CA PHE A 89 23.08 -16.50 2.34
C PHE A 89 22.65 -15.26 3.14
N VAL A 90 23.50 -14.83 4.08
CA VAL A 90 23.30 -13.55 4.81
C VAL A 90 24.38 -12.57 4.41
N ILE A 91 23.96 -11.36 4.07
CA ILE A 91 24.83 -10.20 3.84
C ILE A 91 24.71 -9.31 5.08
N GLU A 92 25.81 -9.14 5.82
CA GLU A 92 25.86 -8.31 7.04
C GLU A 92 25.93 -6.81 6.73
N ASP A 93 26.27 -6.44 5.50
CA ASP A 93 26.27 -5.04 5.05
C ASP A 93 24.86 -4.46 5.14
N THR A 94 24.74 -3.28 5.77
CA THR A 94 23.44 -2.60 5.95
C THR A 94 22.97 -1.83 4.72
N ILE A 95 23.78 -1.82 3.66
CA ILE A 95 23.51 -1.17 2.37
C ILE A 95 24.00 -2.07 1.25
N ALA A 96 23.17 -2.30 0.26
CA ALA A 96 23.47 -3.07 -0.92
C ALA A 96 22.80 -2.45 -2.17
N ALA A 97 23.35 -2.72 -3.34
CA ALA A 97 22.69 -2.41 -4.61
C ALA A 97 22.66 -3.67 -5.47
N ALA A 98 21.46 -4.02 -5.97
CA ALA A 98 21.33 -5.05 -7.00
C ALA A 98 21.53 -4.39 -8.37
N VAL A 99 22.47 -4.94 -9.15
CA VAL A 99 22.88 -4.38 -10.45
C VAL A 99 22.88 -5.46 -11.52
N LEU A 100 22.72 -5.05 -12.78
CA LEU A 100 22.99 -5.95 -13.91
C LEU A 100 24.44 -6.40 -13.89
N ASP A 101 24.69 -7.66 -14.23
CA ASP A 101 26.05 -8.17 -14.39
C ASP A 101 26.71 -7.56 -15.63
N GLY A 102 27.98 -7.20 -15.50
CA GLY A 102 28.78 -6.62 -16.57
C GLY A 102 29.84 -5.64 -16.08
N ASN A 103 30.52 -5.01 -17.03
CA ASN A 103 31.40 -3.89 -16.70
C ASN A 103 30.56 -2.68 -16.29
N LEU A 104 30.70 -2.24 -15.06
CA LEU A 104 29.92 -1.14 -14.47
C LEU A 104 30.78 0.09 -14.29
N SER A 105 30.31 1.23 -14.81
CA SER A 105 30.77 2.54 -14.43
C SER A 105 29.84 3.14 -13.39
N LYS A 106 30.34 4.06 -12.56
CA LYS A 106 29.59 4.67 -11.49
C LYS A 106 29.70 6.20 -11.54
N SER A 107 28.55 6.87 -11.40
CA SER A 107 28.47 8.31 -11.23
C SER A 107 27.61 8.60 -10.01
N SER A 108 28.22 9.14 -8.94
CA SER A 108 27.57 9.27 -7.63
C SER A 108 27.09 7.90 -7.10
N MET A 109 25.79 7.69 -6.96
CA MET A 109 25.19 6.42 -6.51
C MET A 109 24.55 5.63 -7.67
N THR A 110 24.72 6.07 -8.92
CA THR A 110 24.11 5.44 -10.09
C THR A 110 25.11 4.62 -10.85
N TYR A 111 24.78 3.36 -11.12
CA TYR A 111 25.53 2.45 -11.97
C TYR A 111 25.03 2.50 -13.42
N SER A 112 25.96 2.28 -14.34
CA SER A 112 25.66 2.17 -15.78
C SER A 112 26.54 1.09 -16.40
N LEU A 113 25.99 0.31 -17.34
CA LEU A 113 26.80 -0.61 -18.13
C LEU A 113 27.74 0.16 -19.06
N THR A 114 29.00 -0.26 -19.15
CA THR A 114 29.99 0.37 -20.02
C THR A 114 30.74 -0.65 -20.86
N SER A 115 30.97 -0.34 -22.12
CA SER A 115 31.87 -1.09 -23.00
C SER A 115 33.36 -0.66 -22.87
N ASN A 116 33.60 0.46 -22.18
CA ASN A 116 34.94 0.98 -21.97
C ASN A 116 35.54 0.38 -20.69
N ALA A 117 36.45 -0.58 -20.83
CA ALA A 117 37.14 -1.22 -19.73
C ALA A 117 37.86 -0.24 -18.80
N GLY A 118 38.44 0.84 -19.35
CA GLY A 118 39.14 1.86 -18.56
C GLY A 118 38.21 2.78 -17.74
N ALA A 119 36.94 2.81 -18.04
CA ALA A 119 35.93 3.55 -17.28
C ALA A 119 35.16 2.67 -16.27
N ALA A 120 35.36 1.35 -16.30
CA ALA A 120 34.69 0.43 -15.39
C ALA A 120 35.31 0.50 -14.00
N VAL A 121 34.48 0.62 -12.98
CA VAL A 121 34.86 0.50 -11.55
C VAL A 121 34.65 -0.94 -11.04
N ILE A 122 33.77 -1.71 -11.68
CA ILE A 122 33.55 -3.13 -11.45
C ILE A 122 33.60 -3.82 -12.81
N GLY A 123 34.41 -4.88 -12.92
CA GLY A 123 34.47 -5.70 -14.12
C GLY A 123 33.54 -6.92 -14.03
N GLY A 124 33.02 -7.34 -15.16
CA GLY A 124 32.07 -8.46 -15.22
C GLY A 124 32.70 -9.82 -15.50
N TYR A 125 34.06 -9.93 -15.64
CA TYR A 125 34.76 -11.22 -15.81
C TYR A 125 35.28 -11.69 -14.47
N HIS A 126 35.10 -12.99 -14.16
CA HIS A 126 35.51 -13.59 -12.89
C HIS A 126 36.24 -14.93 -13.12
N LEU A 127 36.97 -15.38 -12.11
CA LEU A 127 37.31 -16.80 -11.99
C LEU A 127 36.25 -17.46 -11.12
N GLU A 128 35.61 -18.50 -11.64
CA GLU A 128 34.61 -19.28 -10.92
C GLU A 128 35.23 -20.57 -10.39
N ILE A 129 35.01 -20.84 -9.11
CA ILE A 129 35.50 -22.01 -8.38
C ILE A 129 34.29 -22.88 -8.06
N VAL A 130 34.26 -24.06 -8.66
CA VAL A 130 33.16 -25.02 -8.56
C VAL A 130 33.58 -26.19 -7.72
N PRO A 131 32.88 -26.53 -6.61
CA PRO A 131 33.13 -27.72 -5.83
C PRO A 131 32.79 -28.99 -6.63
N ALA A 132 33.35 -30.14 -6.20
CA ALA A 132 32.93 -31.44 -6.74
C ALA A 132 31.41 -31.65 -6.53
N ALA A 133 30.76 -32.41 -7.43
CA ALA A 133 29.31 -32.58 -7.43
C ALA A 133 28.75 -33.26 -6.16
N ASP A 134 29.59 -33.97 -5.40
CA ASP A 134 29.26 -34.63 -4.13
C ASP A 134 29.62 -33.78 -2.90
N SER A 135 30.03 -32.53 -3.10
CA SER A 135 30.37 -31.63 -2.00
C SER A 135 29.12 -31.26 -1.18
N THR A 136 29.22 -31.44 0.13
CA THR A 136 28.20 -31.04 1.11
C THR A 136 28.51 -29.71 1.81
N LEU A 137 29.48 -28.95 1.30
CA LEU A 137 29.91 -27.69 1.89
C LEU A 137 28.80 -26.61 1.73
N SER A 138 28.55 -25.86 2.80
CA SER A 138 27.74 -24.65 2.73
C SER A 138 28.48 -23.57 1.93
N LEU A 139 27.74 -22.63 1.37
CA LEU A 139 28.30 -21.48 0.64
C LEU A 139 29.28 -20.68 1.52
N SER A 140 28.94 -20.48 2.80
CA SER A 140 29.80 -19.79 3.77
C SER A 140 31.13 -20.54 3.99
N SER A 141 31.11 -21.87 4.11
CA SER A 141 32.30 -22.70 4.27
C SER A 141 33.19 -22.66 3.02
N LEU A 142 32.58 -22.67 1.84
CA LEU A 142 33.27 -22.53 0.57
C LEU A 142 33.96 -21.16 0.43
N CYS A 143 33.26 -20.09 0.80
CA CYS A 143 33.83 -18.74 0.82
C CYS A 143 35.00 -18.63 1.81
N ALA A 144 34.87 -19.20 3.01
CA ALA A 144 35.95 -19.21 3.99
C ALA A 144 37.19 -19.92 3.47
N PHE A 145 37.04 -21.11 2.82
CA PHE A 145 38.12 -21.83 2.18
C PHE A 145 38.81 -21.00 1.08
N VAL A 146 38.05 -20.37 0.19
CA VAL A 146 38.59 -19.54 -0.89
C VAL A 146 39.33 -18.32 -0.34
N ASN A 147 38.75 -17.63 0.66
CA ASN A 147 39.39 -16.47 1.31
C ASN A 147 40.72 -16.82 1.97
N GLU A 148 40.82 -17.99 2.60
CA GLU A 148 42.11 -18.45 3.18
C GLU A 148 43.19 -18.68 2.07
N LYS A 149 42.77 -19.18 0.91
CA LYS A 149 43.69 -19.41 -0.22
C LYS A 149 44.12 -18.12 -0.94
N THR A 150 43.29 -17.06 -0.85
CA THR A 150 43.53 -15.77 -1.56
C THR A 150 43.97 -14.65 -0.63
N LYS A 151 44.17 -14.89 0.67
CA LYS A 151 44.45 -13.89 1.70
C LYS A 151 45.59 -12.91 1.40
N ASP A 152 46.60 -13.37 0.70
CA ASP A 152 47.81 -12.57 0.38
C ASP A 152 47.72 -11.88 -1.01
N SER A 153 46.64 -12.08 -1.75
CA SER A 153 46.49 -11.61 -3.12
C SER A 153 45.61 -10.34 -3.27
N GLY A 154 44.92 -9.93 -2.20
CA GLY A 154 43.93 -8.87 -2.26
C GLY A 154 42.60 -9.28 -2.90
N LEU A 155 42.49 -10.54 -3.37
CA LEU A 155 41.23 -11.10 -3.85
C LEU A 155 40.37 -11.58 -2.68
N TYR A 156 39.07 -11.61 -2.90
CA TYR A 156 38.10 -12.11 -1.91
C TYR A 156 37.08 -13.01 -2.58
N ALA A 157 36.51 -13.90 -1.81
CA ALA A 157 35.47 -14.81 -2.25
C ALA A 157 34.15 -14.03 -2.48
N ILE A 158 33.57 -14.17 -3.66
CA ILE A 158 32.27 -13.69 -4.04
C ILE A 158 31.30 -14.88 -3.98
N PRO A 159 30.45 -14.99 -2.96
CA PRO A 159 29.46 -16.06 -2.89
C PRO A 159 28.55 -16.00 -4.10
N THR A 160 28.37 -17.12 -4.78
CA THR A 160 27.63 -17.18 -6.05
C THR A 160 26.72 -18.40 -6.06
N VAL A 161 25.49 -18.19 -6.55
CA VAL A 161 24.53 -19.25 -6.86
C VAL A 161 24.30 -19.26 -8.37
N ASN A 162 24.44 -20.43 -8.98
CA ASN A 162 24.14 -20.65 -10.40
C ASN A 162 23.10 -21.77 -10.52
N GLY A 163 21.85 -21.38 -10.79
CA GLY A 163 20.71 -22.27 -10.67
C GLY A 163 20.58 -22.81 -9.24
N ASP A 164 20.80 -24.11 -9.05
CA ASP A 164 20.81 -24.78 -7.74
C ASP A 164 22.24 -25.08 -7.23
N SER A 165 23.27 -24.68 -7.97
CA SER A 165 24.66 -24.97 -7.64
C SER A 165 25.30 -23.81 -6.87
N LEU A 166 25.88 -24.12 -5.70
CA LEU A 166 26.67 -23.19 -4.92
C LEU A 166 28.09 -23.09 -5.52
N ARG A 167 28.59 -21.89 -5.69
CA ARG A 167 29.89 -21.57 -6.28
C ARG A 167 30.53 -20.39 -5.60
N VAL A 168 31.80 -20.17 -5.86
CA VAL A 168 32.49 -18.93 -5.46
C VAL A 168 33.19 -18.36 -6.66
N ARG A 169 33.09 -17.04 -6.83
CA ARG A 169 33.88 -16.30 -7.80
C ARG A 169 34.95 -15.49 -7.09
N ILE A 170 36.03 -15.20 -7.78
CA ILE A 170 37.11 -14.31 -7.33
C ILE A 170 37.50 -13.35 -8.44
N GLY A 171 37.93 -12.16 -8.05
CA GLY A 171 38.37 -11.11 -8.97
C GLY A 171 37.18 -10.47 -9.69
N SER A 172 37.40 -9.29 -10.24
CA SER A 172 36.45 -8.53 -11.02
C SER A 172 37.23 -7.83 -12.13
N TYR A 173 37.30 -8.51 -13.28
CA TYR A 173 38.18 -8.13 -14.38
C TYR A 173 37.38 -7.43 -15.46
N THR A 174 37.94 -6.36 -16.04
CA THR A 174 37.22 -5.55 -17.04
C THR A 174 37.43 -6.10 -18.47
N THR A 175 38.38 -7.00 -18.66
CA THR A 175 38.64 -7.67 -19.96
C THR A 175 38.85 -9.16 -19.79
N LEU A 176 38.58 -9.91 -20.85
CA LEU A 176 38.79 -11.37 -20.89
C LEU A 176 40.28 -11.72 -20.77
N GLU A 177 41.17 -10.88 -21.34
CA GLU A 177 42.64 -11.08 -21.26
C GLU A 177 43.13 -11.01 -19.81
N ALA A 178 42.62 -10.03 -19.05
CA ALA A 178 42.96 -9.89 -17.63
C ALA A 178 42.46 -11.08 -16.80
N ALA A 179 41.24 -11.55 -17.08
CA ALA A 179 40.68 -12.73 -16.43
C ALA A 179 41.49 -14.02 -16.78
N ASN A 180 41.90 -14.18 -18.05
CA ASN A 180 42.74 -15.33 -18.47
C ASN A 180 44.12 -15.27 -17.82
N ALA A 181 44.75 -14.11 -17.69
CA ALA A 181 46.02 -13.97 -16.99
C ALA A 181 45.90 -14.36 -15.50
N ALA A 182 44.81 -13.97 -14.86
CA ALA A 182 44.50 -14.40 -13.49
C ALA A 182 44.23 -15.91 -13.41
N TYR A 183 43.52 -16.48 -14.37
CA TYR A 183 43.29 -17.92 -14.45
C TYR A 183 44.60 -18.72 -14.48
N GLU A 184 45.58 -18.33 -15.31
CA GLU A 184 46.88 -18.99 -15.34
C GLU A 184 47.58 -18.94 -13.98
N THR A 185 47.37 -17.91 -13.19
CA THR A 185 47.93 -17.78 -11.83
C THR A 185 47.25 -18.70 -10.82
N TYR A 186 45.90 -18.82 -10.89
CA TYR A 186 45.12 -19.46 -9.83
C TYR A 186 44.56 -20.84 -10.17
N LYS A 187 44.64 -21.32 -11.42
CA LYS A 187 44.04 -22.59 -11.87
C LYS A 187 44.44 -23.83 -11.06
N ASN A 188 45.59 -23.79 -10.40
CA ASN A 188 46.07 -24.88 -9.55
C ASN A 188 46.05 -24.57 -8.05
N SER A 189 45.51 -23.41 -7.64
CA SER A 189 45.50 -22.97 -6.24
C SER A 189 44.40 -23.63 -5.39
N PHE A 190 43.40 -24.22 -6.03
CA PHE A 190 42.24 -24.80 -5.38
C PHE A 190 42.16 -26.31 -5.69
N GLU A 191 42.98 -27.09 -4.99
CA GLU A 191 43.01 -28.53 -5.18
C GLU A 191 41.66 -29.17 -4.85
N GLY A 192 41.17 -30.03 -5.74
CA GLY A 192 39.84 -30.66 -5.62
C GLY A 192 38.66 -29.82 -6.17
N TYR A 193 38.94 -28.65 -6.72
CA TYR A 193 37.93 -27.77 -7.32
C TYR A 193 38.21 -27.50 -8.79
N THR A 194 37.16 -27.30 -9.57
CA THR A 194 37.30 -26.80 -10.95
C THR A 194 37.38 -25.30 -10.96
N VAL A 195 38.37 -24.74 -11.64
CA VAL A 195 38.51 -23.28 -11.85
C VAL A 195 38.28 -22.97 -13.32
N SER A 196 37.48 -21.98 -13.61
CA SER A 196 37.23 -21.50 -14.98
C SER A 196 37.04 -19.99 -15.04
N VAL A 197 37.24 -19.42 -16.22
CA VAL A 197 36.91 -18.01 -16.48
C VAL A 197 35.42 -17.94 -16.86
N VAL A 198 34.69 -17.03 -16.25
CA VAL A 198 33.31 -16.72 -16.60
C VAL A 198 33.20 -15.29 -17.15
N SER A 199 32.32 -15.12 -18.14
CA SER A 199 32.00 -13.84 -18.77
C SER A 199 30.70 -13.27 -18.17
N PRO A 200 30.46 -11.97 -18.32
CA PRO A 200 29.18 -11.35 -17.95
C PRO A 200 27.98 -12.06 -18.57
N SER A 201 26.91 -12.19 -17.81
CA SER A 201 25.68 -12.87 -18.21
C SER A 201 24.46 -11.99 -18.07
N GLN A 202 23.54 -12.06 -19.06
CA GLN A 202 22.26 -11.36 -19.01
C GLN A 202 21.27 -11.98 -18.02
N THR A 203 21.57 -13.14 -17.48
CA THR A 203 20.75 -13.84 -16.48
C THR A 203 21.35 -13.77 -15.08
N CYS A 204 22.46 -13.05 -14.93
CA CYS A 204 23.10 -12.79 -13.64
C CYS A 204 22.72 -11.43 -13.07
N THR A 205 22.51 -11.40 -11.76
CA THR A 205 22.38 -10.17 -10.97
C THR A 205 23.51 -10.13 -9.97
N SER A 206 24.31 -9.06 -9.99
CA SER A 206 25.37 -8.83 -9.02
C SER A 206 24.85 -7.92 -7.90
N VAL A 207 25.26 -8.23 -6.67
CA VAL A 207 24.97 -7.44 -5.48
C VAL A 207 26.25 -6.76 -5.05
N VAL A 208 26.24 -5.45 -4.99
CA VAL A 208 27.42 -4.67 -4.66
C VAL A 208 27.20 -3.79 -3.43
N ASN A 209 28.26 -3.56 -2.66
CA ASN A 209 28.25 -2.51 -1.64
C ASN A 209 28.50 -1.15 -2.34
N PRO A 210 27.53 -0.23 -2.34
CA PRO A 210 27.65 1.02 -3.09
C PRO A 210 28.70 2.00 -2.52
N LYS A 211 29.23 1.74 -1.31
CA LYS A 211 30.30 2.56 -0.71
C LYS A 211 31.70 2.08 -1.08
N THR A 212 31.87 0.79 -1.27
CA THR A 212 33.19 0.17 -1.48
C THR A 212 33.37 -0.43 -2.87
N ASP A 213 32.29 -0.48 -3.67
CA ASP A 213 32.20 -1.13 -4.98
C ASP A 213 32.58 -2.62 -4.97
N LYS A 214 32.56 -3.26 -3.78
CA LYS A 214 32.78 -4.68 -3.65
C LYS A 214 31.53 -5.46 -4.02
N ILE A 215 31.70 -6.53 -4.78
CA ILE A 215 30.62 -7.49 -5.04
C ILE A 215 30.45 -8.35 -3.77
N LEU A 216 29.23 -8.35 -3.23
CA LEU A 216 28.86 -9.06 -2.00
C LEU A 216 28.27 -10.44 -2.28
N PHE A 217 27.60 -10.60 -3.42
CA PHE A 217 26.90 -11.81 -3.81
C PHE A 217 26.58 -11.77 -5.31
N GLU A 218 26.49 -12.92 -5.97
CA GLU A 218 26.00 -13.03 -7.34
C GLU A 218 25.00 -14.17 -7.49
N TYR A 219 23.98 -13.92 -8.29
CA TYR A 219 22.94 -14.88 -8.60
C TYR A 219 22.79 -15.03 -10.13
N GLU A 220 23.10 -16.20 -10.62
CA GLU A 220 22.91 -16.60 -12.02
C GLU A 220 21.67 -17.47 -12.13
N SER A 221 20.58 -16.93 -12.70
CA SER A 221 19.29 -17.63 -12.80
C SER A 221 19.31 -18.76 -13.85
N GLY A 222 20.16 -18.65 -14.84
CA GLY A 222 20.25 -19.65 -15.92
C GLY A 222 18.89 -19.91 -16.57
N THR A 223 18.49 -21.17 -16.61
CA THR A 223 17.20 -21.62 -17.18
C THR A 223 16.14 -21.94 -16.14
N THR A 224 16.42 -21.76 -14.84
CA THR A 224 15.51 -22.14 -13.75
C THR A 224 14.29 -21.22 -13.63
N GLY A 225 14.37 -20.00 -14.18
CA GLY A 225 13.34 -18.96 -14.01
C GLY A 225 13.27 -18.38 -12.60
N ALA A 226 14.13 -18.83 -11.67
CA ALA A 226 14.30 -18.26 -10.36
C ALA A 226 15.14 -16.98 -10.44
N ASN A 227 14.94 -16.05 -9.53
CA ASN A 227 15.65 -14.79 -9.44
C ASN A 227 16.13 -14.52 -8.03
N ILE A 228 17.01 -13.55 -7.87
CA ILE A 228 17.48 -13.16 -6.55
C ILE A 228 16.40 -12.39 -5.78
N GLY A 229 16.25 -12.72 -4.51
CA GLY A 229 15.41 -12.01 -3.56
C GLY A 229 16.18 -11.61 -2.31
N PHE A 230 15.74 -10.50 -1.72
CA PHE A 230 16.26 -9.94 -0.48
C PHE A 230 15.13 -9.79 0.52
N SER A 231 15.31 -10.33 1.71
CA SER A 231 14.54 -9.96 2.89
C SER A 231 15.44 -9.21 3.86
N ALA A 232 14.87 -8.26 4.60
CA ALA A 232 15.63 -7.60 5.65
C ALA A 232 15.96 -8.63 6.75
N TYR A 233 17.24 -8.72 7.14
CA TYR A 233 17.61 -9.58 8.25
C TYR A 233 16.97 -9.06 9.53
N GLN A 234 16.30 -9.94 10.26
CA GLN A 234 15.67 -9.61 11.54
C GLN A 234 16.63 -10.02 12.65
N GLY A 235 17.15 -9.05 13.40
CA GLY A 235 17.77 -9.36 14.69
C GLY A 235 16.72 -9.93 15.65
N ASP A 236 17.13 -10.40 16.80
CA ASP A 236 16.44 -11.29 17.75
C ASP A 236 14.98 -10.92 18.16
N SER A 237 14.32 -9.85 17.66
CA SER A 237 12.98 -9.48 18.17
C SER A 237 12.15 -8.50 17.36
N PHE A 238 12.51 -8.03 16.17
CA PHE A 238 11.73 -6.98 15.49
C PHE A 238 11.50 -7.25 14.01
N VAL A 239 10.27 -6.94 13.52
CA VAL A 239 9.99 -6.88 12.09
C VAL A 239 10.92 -5.85 11.45
N SER A 240 11.79 -6.28 10.58
CA SER A 240 12.72 -5.42 9.85
C SER A 240 12.20 -5.17 8.45
N TYR A 241 12.46 -3.99 7.93
CA TYR A 241 12.03 -3.58 6.58
C TYR A 241 13.23 -3.24 5.71
N ILE A 242 13.08 -3.47 4.41
CA ILE A 242 13.99 -2.94 3.40
C ILE A 242 13.57 -1.50 3.11
N GLN A 243 14.51 -0.56 3.26
CA GLN A 243 14.35 0.84 2.90
C GLN A 243 14.88 1.08 1.50
N THR A 244 14.11 1.81 0.69
CA THR A 244 14.50 2.25 -0.65
C THR A 244 15.03 3.70 -0.64
N PRO A 245 15.67 4.18 -1.71
CA PRO A 245 16.13 5.58 -1.81
C PRO A 245 15.02 6.64 -1.63
N ALA A 246 13.77 6.28 -1.90
CA ALA A 246 12.60 7.13 -1.66
C ALA A 246 12.07 7.06 -0.22
N ASP A 247 12.87 6.54 0.72
CA ASP A 247 12.56 6.33 2.14
C ASP A 247 11.36 5.42 2.42
N ASN A 248 10.80 4.73 1.40
CA ASN A 248 9.75 3.75 1.61
C ASN A 248 10.29 2.49 2.30
N LEU A 249 9.47 1.88 3.16
CA LEU A 249 9.78 0.68 3.93
C LEU A 249 8.97 -0.51 3.41
N TYR A 250 9.64 -1.54 2.93
CA TYR A 250 8.99 -2.73 2.37
C TYR A 250 9.27 -3.96 3.21
N GLY A 251 8.21 -4.67 3.60
CA GLY A 251 8.28 -6.01 4.19
C GLY A 251 8.37 -7.09 3.12
N GLY A 252 8.49 -8.35 3.56
CA GLY A 252 8.58 -9.48 2.65
C GLY A 252 9.91 -9.53 1.91
N VAL A 253 9.87 -9.88 0.63
CA VAL A 253 11.05 -10.09 -0.22
C VAL A 253 11.05 -9.10 -1.39
N MET A 254 12.17 -8.41 -1.58
CA MET A 254 12.45 -7.58 -2.75
C MET A 254 13.15 -8.43 -3.81
N CYS A 255 12.46 -8.71 -4.91
CA CYS A 255 12.96 -9.52 -6.00
C CYS A 255 13.55 -8.65 -7.10
N PHE A 256 14.76 -8.95 -7.54
CA PHE A 256 15.46 -8.24 -8.61
C PHE A 256 15.58 -9.17 -9.82
N ILE A 257 15.01 -8.74 -10.94
CA ILE A 257 14.93 -9.55 -12.16
C ILE A 257 15.59 -8.77 -13.30
N PRO A 258 16.70 -9.30 -13.90
CA PRO A 258 17.32 -8.66 -15.05
C PRO A 258 16.32 -8.50 -16.19
N GLN A 259 16.30 -7.32 -16.80
CA GLN A 259 15.51 -7.02 -17.99
C GLN A 259 16.41 -6.41 -19.04
N TYR A 260 16.39 -7.01 -20.23
CA TYR A 260 17.05 -6.50 -21.44
C TYR A 260 15.98 -6.35 -22.52
N SER A 261 15.75 -5.13 -22.99
CA SER A 261 14.75 -4.83 -23.99
C SER A 261 15.23 -3.67 -24.88
N GLU A 262 14.58 -3.47 -26.04
CA GLU A 262 14.87 -2.34 -26.90
C GLU A 262 14.64 -0.97 -26.24
N SER A 263 13.72 -0.92 -25.27
CA SER A 263 13.34 0.32 -24.59
C SER A 263 14.20 0.64 -23.37
N ALA A 264 14.66 -0.38 -22.63
CA ALA A 264 15.46 -0.18 -21.41
C ALA A 264 16.16 -1.47 -20.97
N ASN A 265 17.40 -1.31 -20.49
CA ASN A 265 18.15 -2.37 -19.80
C ASN A 265 18.27 -2.00 -18.32
N GLY A 266 17.91 -2.93 -17.46
CA GLY A 266 17.95 -2.70 -16.00
C GLY A 266 17.45 -3.88 -15.20
N VAL A 267 17.32 -3.69 -13.92
CA VAL A 267 16.68 -4.65 -13.01
C VAL A 267 15.22 -4.23 -12.79
N LYS A 268 14.30 -5.15 -13.02
CA LYS A 268 12.92 -5.03 -12.51
C LYS A 268 12.94 -5.23 -11.01
N LEU A 269 12.08 -4.50 -10.32
CA LEU A 269 11.89 -4.60 -8.88
C LEU A 269 10.47 -5.05 -8.58
N ILE A 270 10.33 -6.20 -7.94
CA ILE A 270 9.06 -6.77 -7.51
C ILE A 270 9.12 -7.00 -6.00
N ASN A 271 8.13 -6.51 -5.27
CA ASN A 271 7.96 -6.86 -3.86
C ASN A 271 7.03 -8.07 -3.73
N LEU A 272 7.53 -9.16 -3.17
CA LEU A 272 6.81 -10.39 -2.90
C LEU A 272 6.53 -10.50 -1.41
N LEU A 273 5.25 -10.49 -1.03
CA LEU A 273 4.84 -10.46 0.38
C LEU A 273 3.49 -11.12 0.59
N GLY A 274 3.18 -11.46 1.84
CA GLY A 274 1.88 -11.98 2.23
C GLY A 274 0.75 -11.00 1.96
N LEU A 275 -0.43 -11.52 1.61
CA LEU A 275 -1.61 -10.72 1.24
C LEU A 275 -1.98 -9.67 2.29
N GLU A 276 -1.99 -10.03 3.58
CA GLU A 276 -2.38 -9.08 4.63
C GLU A 276 -1.37 -7.93 4.77
N SER A 277 -0.08 -8.23 4.67
CA SER A 277 0.98 -7.22 4.66
C SER A 277 0.89 -6.29 3.43
N TYR A 278 0.45 -6.83 2.27
CA TYR A 278 0.13 -6.01 1.11
C TYR A 278 -1.04 -5.06 1.39
N VAL A 279 -2.13 -5.56 1.97
CA VAL A 279 -3.32 -4.76 2.32
C VAL A 279 -2.96 -3.65 3.32
N GLU A 280 -2.12 -3.95 4.35
CA GLU A 280 -1.58 -2.92 5.25
C GLU A 280 -0.84 -1.82 4.50
N GLY A 281 -0.07 -2.17 3.46
CA GLY A 281 0.70 -1.22 2.66
C GLY A 281 -0.12 -0.48 1.59
N VAL A 282 -1.38 -0.87 1.33
CA VAL A 282 -2.30 -0.21 0.38
C VAL A 282 -3.21 0.78 1.10
N VAL A 283 -3.89 0.34 2.15
CA VAL A 283 -4.94 1.12 2.83
C VAL A 283 -4.49 2.56 3.16
N PRO A 284 -3.32 2.82 3.79
CA PRO A 284 -2.93 4.18 4.19
C PRO A 284 -2.43 5.07 3.04
N TYR A 285 -2.41 4.55 1.81
CA TYR A 285 -2.08 5.32 0.61
C TYR A 285 -3.29 5.56 -0.28
N GLU A 286 -4.33 4.75 -0.14
CA GLU A 286 -5.61 4.96 -0.81
C GLU A 286 -6.51 5.92 -0.02
N ILE A 287 -6.47 5.82 1.33
CA ILE A 287 -7.22 6.69 2.25
C ILE A 287 -6.32 7.16 3.40
N SER A 288 -6.75 8.17 4.15
CA SER A 288 -5.99 8.62 5.32
C SER A 288 -6.01 7.57 6.43
N ASN A 289 -4.82 7.25 6.96
CA ASN A 289 -4.65 6.34 8.10
C ASN A 289 -5.18 6.90 9.44
N SER A 290 -5.65 8.16 9.46
CA SER A 290 -6.29 8.81 10.61
C SER A 290 -7.82 8.79 10.53
N TRP A 291 -8.41 8.23 9.46
CA TRP A 291 -9.86 8.14 9.33
C TRP A 291 -10.44 7.10 10.29
N HIS A 292 -11.78 7.12 10.43
CA HIS A 292 -12.49 6.23 11.33
C HIS A 292 -12.18 4.75 11.06
N LEU A 293 -12.10 3.91 12.10
CA LEU A 293 -11.74 2.49 11.97
C LEU A 293 -12.63 1.73 10.98
N GLU A 294 -13.94 2.04 10.94
CA GLU A 294 -14.86 1.38 10.02
C GLU A 294 -14.56 1.70 8.55
N VAL A 295 -14.03 2.90 8.23
CA VAL A 295 -13.55 3.21 6.88
C VAL A 295 -12.31 2.39 6.56
N LEU A 296 -11.34 2.32 7.50
CA LEU A 296 -10.13 1.53 7.31
C LEU A 296 -10.48 0.04 7.10
N ARG A 297 -11.46 -0.50 7.84
CA ARG A 297 -11.99 -1.87 7.65
C ARG A 297 -12.65 -2.04 6.27
N THR A 298 -13.49 -1.09 5.86
CA THR A 298 -14.13 -1.08 4.54
C THR A 298 -13.09 -1.18 3.43
N PHE A 299 -12.03 -0.35 3.52
CA PHE A 299 -10.99 -0.33 2.49
C PHE A 299 -9.99 -1.49 2.62
N ALA A 300 -9.81 -2.10 3.79
CA ALA A 300 -9.08 -3.37 3.93
C ALA A 300 -9.80 -4.51 3.19
N LEU A 301 -11.11 -4.64 3.37
CA LEU A 301 -11.95 -5.60 2.63
C LEU A 301 -11.92 -5.33 1.12
N ALA A 302 -12.09 -4.08 0.71
CA ALA A 302 -12.06 -3.69 -0.70
C ALA A 302 -10.69 -3.93 -1.33
N ALA A 303 -9.59 -3.54 -0.69
CA ALA A 303 -8.23 -3.72 -1.21
C ALA A 303 -7.87 -5.20 -1.35
N ARG A 304 -8.22 -6.03 -0.37
CA ARG A 304 -8.01 -7.48 -0.40
C ARG A 304 -8.80 -8.14 -1.54
N SER A 305 -10.08 -7.79 -1.68
CA SER A 305 -10.94 -8.31 -2.74
C SER A 305 -10.45 -7.90 -4.12
N TYR A 306 -10.01 -6.63 -4.29
CA TYR A 306 -9.39 -6.17 -5.54
C TYR A 306 -8.13 -6.96 -5.87
N ALA A 307 -7.23 -7.12 -4.91
CA ALA A 307 -5.97 -7.83 -5.13
C ALA A 307 -6.20 -9.28 -5.60
N LEU A 308 -7.11 -9.98 -4.94
CA LEU A 308 -7.42 -11.37 -5.26
C LEU A 308 -8.21 -11.52 -6.57
N SER A 309 -9.18 -10.66 -6.84
CA SER A 309 -9.94 -10.68 -8.11
C SER A 309 -9.10 -10.28 -9.33
N ASN A 310 -7.96 -9.62 -9.11
CA ASN A 310 -7.02 -9.21 -10.15
C ASN A 310 -5.66 -9.95 -10.04
N TYR A 311 -5.62 -11.08 -9.33
CA TYR A 311 -4.41 -11.91 -9.23
C TYR A 311 -3.90 -12.29 -10.63
N ASN A 312 -2.59 -12.23 -10.87
CA ASN A 312 -1.96 -12.42 -12.18
C ASN A 312 -2.33 -11.41 -13.28
N LYS A 313 -3.03 -10.32 -12.98
CA LYS A 313 -3.48 -9.33 -13.99
C LYS A 313 -2.33 -8.78 -14.83
N ARG A 314 -1.19 -8.52 -14.22
CA ARG A 314 0.01 -7.96 -14.88
C ARG A 314 1.05 -9.02 -15.24
N PHE A 315 0.78 -10.29 -14.97
CA PHE A 315 1.77 -11.35 -15.10
C PHE A 315 2.35 -11.48 -16.51
N ALA A 316 1.50 -11.48 -17.54
CA ALA A 316 1.93 -11.59 -18.93
C ALA A 316 2.77 -10.38 -19.41
N THR A 317 2.54 -9.18 -18.84
CA THR A 317 3.21 -7.96 -19.28
C THR A 317 4.46 -7.66 -18.47
N TYR A 318 4.39 -7.82 -17.14
CA TYR A 318 5.44 -7.38 -16.23
C TYR A 318 6.01 -8.49 -15.35
N GLY A 319 5.40 -9.68 -15.32
CA GLY A 319 5.81 -10.80 -14.47
C GLY A 319 5.45 -10.61 -12.99
N CYS A 320 4.40 -9.85 -12.70
CA CYS A 320 3.88 -9.60 -11.36
C CYS A 320 2.36 -9.69 -11.33
N ASP A 321 1.75 -9.70 -10.16
CA ASP A 321 0.28 -9.74 -10.05
C ASP A 321 -0.33 -8.37 -10.33
N LEU A 322 0.16 -7.36 -9.64
CA LEU A 322 -0.31 -5.99 -9.65
C LEU A 322 0.87 -5.02 -9.74
N VAL A 323 0.58 -3.74 -10.07
CA VAL A 323 1.55 -2.66 -10.02
C VAL A 323 1.21 -1.66 -8.92
N CYS A 324 2.24 -1.01 -8.38
CA CYS A 324 2.18 -0.11 -7.21
C CYS A 324 1.57 1.28 -7.49
N THR A 325 0.89 1.47 -8.61
CA THR A 325 0.35 2.76 -9.07
C THR A 325 -1.17 2.72 -9.15
N ALA A 326 -1.79 3.89 -9.35
CA ALA A 326 -3.25 4.01 -9.57
C ALA A 326 -3.80 3.22 -10.77
N SER A 327 -2.94 2.56 -11.57
CA SER A 327 -3.37 1.61 -12.61
C SER A 327 -3.90 0.30 -12.01
N ASP A 328 -3.55 -0.02 -10.77
CA ASP A 328 -4.09 -1.08 -9.94
C ASP A 328 -4.42 -0.54 -8.55
N GLN A 329 -3.47 -0.51 -7.61
CA GLN A 329 -3.62 0.08 -6.27
C GLN A 329 -2.33 0.81 -5.87
N VAL A 330 -2.45 1.97 -5.23
CA VAL A 330 -1.28 2.71 -4.76
C VAL A 330 -0.67 1.95 -3.58
N TYR A 331 0.53 1.41 -3.80
CA TYR A 331 1.29 0.66 -2.80
C TYR A 331 2.69 1.24 -2.65
N ARG A 332 3.06 1.68 -1.46
CA ARG A 332 4.39 2.25 -1.16
C ARG A 332 5.01 1.68 0.12
N GLY A 333 4.62 0.45 0.50
CA GLY A 333 5.13 -0.20 1.70
C GLY A 333 4.52 0.34 2.99
N HIS A 334 5.25 0.25 4.11
CA HIS A 334 4.69 0.30 5.46
C HIS A 334 4.93 1.63 6.22
N ILE A 335 5.51 2.66 5.58
CA ILE A 335 5.87 3.90 6.29
C ILE A 335 4.66 4.64 6.89
N ARG A 336 3.48 4.49 6.27
CA ARG A 336 2.21 5.08 6.75
C ARG A 336 1.35 4.12 7.57
N VAL A 337 1.81 2.90 7.79
CA VAL A 337 1.06 1.89 8.56
C VAL A 337 1.13 2.25 10.05
N ASN A 338 -0.02 2.48 10.66
CA ASN A 338 -0.19 2.73 12.09
C ASN A 338 -1.03 1.62 12.73
N ASP A 339 -1.24 1.70 14.05
CA ASP A 339 -1.98 0.67 14.79
C ASP A 339 -3.45 0.56 14.34
N ALA A 340 -4.08 1.67 13.92
CA ALA A 340 -5.45 1.64 13.40
C ALA A 340 -5.55 0.88 12.07
N VAL A 341 -4.58 1.05 11.16
CA VAL A 341 -4.51 0.28 9.92
C VAL A 341 -4.30 -1.20 10.21
N LYS A 342 -3.36 -1.54 11.11
CA LYS A 342 -3.13 -2.94 11.52
C LYS A 342 -4.38 -3.58 12.14
N GLU A 343 -5.08 -2.86 13.00
CA GLU A 343 -6.34 -3.31 13.60
C GLU A 343 -7.41 -3.54 12.54
N ALA A 344 -7.58 -2.62 11.59
CA ALA A 344 -8.53 -2.74 10.50
C ALA A 344 -8.26 -3.98 9.63
N VAL A 345 -6.99 -4.20 9.25
CA VAL A 345 -6.58 -5.36 8.44
C VAL A 345 -6.75 -6.65 9.24
N LYS A 346 -6.29 -6.67 10.49
CA LYS A 346 -6.37 -7.85 11.37
C LYS A 346 -7.82 -8.25 11.68
N SER A 347 -8.70 -7.28 11.94
CA SER A 347 -10.11 -7.56 12.25
C SER A 347 -10.92 -8.03 11.03
N THR A 348 -10.39 -7.86 9.82
CA THR A 348 -10.98 -8.31 8.56
C THR A 348 -10.14 -9.38 7.85
N GLU A 349 -9.14 -9.94 8.53
CA GLU A 349 -8.20 -10.92 7.95
C GLU A 349 -8.92 -12.11 7.32
N GLY A 350 -8.51 -12.47 6.10
CA GLY A 350 -9.07 -13.60 5.36
C GLY A 350 -10.49 -13.38 4.83
N LEU A 351 -11.12 -12.22 5.07
CA LEU A 351 -12.45 -11.88 4.55
C LEU A 351 -12.37 -11.10 3.25
N VAL A 352 -13.27 -11.40 2.33
CA VAL A 352 -13.41 -10.74 1.02
C VAL A 352 -14.86 -10.41 0.72
N ILE A 353 -15.05 -9.52 -0.25
CA ILE A 353 -16.36 -9.18 -0.78
C ILE A 353 -16.67 -10.16 -1.91
N GLY A 354 -17.72 -10.97 -1.75
CA GLY A 354 -18.20 -11.96 -2.70
C GLY A 354 -19.46 -11.51 -3.42
N TYR A 355 -19.65 -11.97 -4.64
CA TYR A 355 -20.88 -11.84 -5.40
C TYR A 355 -21.09 -13.07 -6.28
N ASN A 356 -22.23 -13.76 -6.11
CA ASN A 356 -22.56 -14.97 -6.86
C ASN A 356 -21.46 -16.07 -6.79
N GLY A 357 -20.79 -16.21 -5.64
CA GLY A 357 -19.75 -17.21 -5.43
C GLY A 357 -18.35 -16.85 -5.99
N GLU A 358 -18.18 -15.63 -6.50
CA GLU A 358 -16.89 -15.11 -7.00
C GLU A 358 -16.43 -13.92 -6.15
N ILE A 359 -15.11 -13.65 -6.13
CA ILE A 359 -14.56 -12.46 -5.46
C ILE A 359 -14.85 -11.22 -6.32
N CYS A 360 -15.44 -10.20 -5.71
CA CYS A 360 -15.72 -8.94 -6.38
C CYS A 360 -14.45 -8.14 -6.70
N GLY A 361 -14.39 -7.57 -7.90
CA GLY A 361 -13.51 -6.46 -8.20
C GLY A 361 -14.02 -5.19 -7.53
N SER A 362 -13.54 -4.90 -6.33
CA SER A 362 -13.97 -3.76 -5.53
C SER A 362 -13.33 -2.47 -6.03
N TYR A 363 -14.04 -1.77 -6.91
CA TYR A 363 -13.59 -0.49 -7.46
C TYR A 363 -14.05 0.66 -6.57
N TYR A 364 -13.24 1.73 -6.52
CA TYR A 364 -13.53 2.91 -5.73
C TYR A 364 -13.01 4.20 -6.37
N SER A 365 -13.59 5.32 -6.00
CA SER A 365 -13.19 6.67 -6.38
C SER A 365 -13.00 7.54 -5.14
N SER A 366 -12.23 8.60 -5.24
CA SER A 366 -12.06 9.54 -4.13
C SER A 366 -13.42 10.11 -3.69
N SER A 367 -14.21 10.62 -4.63
CA SER A 367 -15.54 11.17 -4.39
C SER A 367 -16.44 10.89 -5.59
N VAL A 368 -17.68 10.49 -5.36
CA VAL A 368 -18.65 10.26 -6.43
C VAL A 368 -19.58 11.46 -6.66
N GLY A 369 -19.47 12.51 -5.83
CA GLY A 369 -20.21 13.75 -6.03
C GLY A 369 -21.72 13.63 -5.84
N GLY A 370 -22.17 12.82 -4.88
CA GLY A 370 -23.57 12.60 -4.52
C GLY A 370 -24.25 11.43 -5.22
N SER A 371 -23.55 10.71 -6.12
CA SER A 371 -24.10 9.54 -6.83
C SER A 371 -23.01 8.71 -7.47
N THR A 372 -23.06 7.38 -7.34
CA THR A 372 -22.26 6.49 -8.19
C THR A 372 -22.88 6.35 -9.58
N VAL A 373 -22.15 5.77 -10.50
CA VAL A 373 -22.62 5.46 -11.87
C VAL A 373 -22.41 3.97 -12.16
N SER A 374 -23.34 3.35 -12.87
CA SER A 374 -23.25 1.95 -13.23
C SER A 374 -22.07 1.66 -14.17
N SER A 375 -21.37 0.53 -13.95
CA SER A 375 -20.13 0.18 -14.64
C SER A 375 -20.23 0.17 -16.18
N GLN A 376 -21.39 -0.15 -16.73
CA GLN A 376 -21.63 -0.16 -18.18
C GLN A 376 -21.43 1.21 -18.85
N TYR A 377 -21.75 2.30 -18.15
CA TYR A 377 -21.60 3.66 -18.71
C TYR A 377 -20.15 4.16 -18.66
N VAL A 378 -19.34 3.53 -17.83
CA VAL A 378 -17.90 3.86 -17.69
C VAL A 378 -17.05 2.93 -18.54
N TRP A 379 -17.20 1.61 -18.38
CA TRP A 379 -16.30 0.63 -19.02
C TRP A 379 -16.95 -0.18 -20.16
N GLY A 380 -18.24 -0.01 -20.40
CA GLY A 380 -18.97 -0.67 -21.47
C GLY A 380 -19.43 -2.10 -21.15
N SER A 381 -19.21 -2.57 -19.92
CA SER A 381 -19.68 -3.87 -19.43
C SER A 381 -20.43 -3.69 -18.11
N GLU A 382 -21.57 -4.36 -18.01
CA GLU A 382 -22.37 -4.39 -16.80
C GLU A 382 -21.78 -5.37 -15.79
N ARG A 383 -21.76 -4.95 -14.51
CA ARG A 383 -21.48 -5.81 -13.35
C ARG A 383 -22.60 -5.59 -12.35
N GLY A 384 -23.35 -6.63 -12.01
CA GLY A 384 -24.58 -6.53 -11.25
C GLY A 384 -24.46 -5.86 -9.87
N TYR A 385 -23.28 -5.86 -9.28
CA TYR A 385 -22.99 -5.20 -8.01
C TYR A 385 -22.35 -3.80 -8.15
N LEU A 386 -22.07 -3.32 -9.37
CA LEU A 386 -21.54 -1.98 -9.65
C LEU A 386 -22.59 -1.14 -10.35
N THR A 387 -23.65 -0.85 -9.61
CA THR A 387 -24.83 -0.12 -10.05
C THR A 387 -24.79 1.33 -9.58
N HIS A 388 -25.76 2.12 -10.02
CA HIS A 388 -26.02 3.45 -9.51
C HIS A 388 -26.53 3.40 -8.07
N VAL A 389 -25.88 4.17 -7.18
CA VAL A 389 -26.29 4.38 -5.79
C VAL A 389 -26.31 5.88 -5.52
N ALA A 390 -27.44 6.44 -5.13
CA ALA A 390 -27.50 7.81 -4.64
C ALA A 390 -26.79 7.92 -3.29
N THR A 391 -25.93 8.91 -3.11
CA THR A 391 -25.10 9.08 -1.92
C THR A 391 -25.33 10.46 -1.29
N PRO A 392 -26.57 10.77 -0.82
CA PRO A 392 -26.90 12.10 -0.32
C PRO A 392 -26.11 12.51 0.93
N TRP A 393 -25.53 11.54 1.64
CA TRP A 393 -24.67 11.76 2.82
C TRP A 393 -23.27 12.25 2.50
N GLU A 394 -22.82 12.15 1.25
CA GLU A 394 -21.44 12.50 0.88
C GLU A 394 -21.25 14.02 0.89
N LYS A 395 -20.38 14.51 1.78
CA LYS A 395 -20.06 15.94 1.96
C LYS A 395 -19.10 16.47 0.90
N TYR A 396 -19.27 16.05 -0.36
CA TYR A 396 -18.37 16.39 -1.46
C TYR A 396 -18.14 17.91 -1.61
N ALA A 397 -19.11 18.75 -1.23
CA ALA A 397 -18.98 20.21 -1.31
C ALA A 397 -17.99 20.78 -0.27
N ASP A 398 -17.68 20.04 0.80
CA ASP A 398 -16.76 20.45 1.87
C ASP A 398 -15.32 19.92 1.65
N TYR A 399 -15.12 19.02 0.68
CA TYR A 399 -13.81 18.40 0.41
C TYR A 399 -13.06 19.16 -0.67
N ASN A 400 -11.76 19.25 -0.52
CA ASN A 400 -10.88 19.75 -1.56
C ASN A 400 -11.07 18.88 -2.83
N LYS A 401 -11.33 19.53 -3.96
CA LYS A 401 -11.61 18.87 -5.25
C LYS A 401 -12.96 18.14 -5.35
N GLY A 402 -13.78 18.12 -4.32
CA GLY A 402 -15.13 17.53 -4.39
C GLY A 402 -16.09 18.33 -5.27
N LEU A 403 -15.93 19.66 -5.28
CA LEU A 403 -16.49 20.56 -6.30
C LEU A 403 -15.36 21.13 -7.14
N TRP A 404 -15.53 21.14 -8.45
CA TRP A 404 -14.52 21.64 -9.35
C TRP A 404 -15.13 22.44 -10.51
N ARG A 405 -14.33 23.38 -11.01
CA ARG A 405 -14.68 24.24 -12.15
C ARG A 405 -13.48 24.38 -13.04
N SER A 406 -13.71 24.44 -14.33
CA SER A 406 -12.68 24.79 -15.32
C SER A 406 -13.28 25.56 -16.46
N GLN A 407 -12.44 26.26 -17.22
CA GLN A 407 -12.85 26.92 -18.44
C GLN A 407 -11.81 26.71 -19.52
N VAL A 408 -12.25 26.73 -20.78
CA VAL A 408 -11.40 26.47 -21.92
C VAL A 408 -11.96 27.14 -23.18
N SER A 409 -11.09 27.65 -24.03
CA SER A 409 -11.50 28.20 -25.31
C SER A 409 -11.86 27.08 -26.32
N GLY A 410 -12.75 27.40 -27.26
CA GLY A 410 -13.08 26.44 -28.32
C GLY A 410 -11.87 26.01 -29.15
N LYS A 411 -10.83 26.89 -29.27
CA LYS A 411 -9.56 26.54 -29.95
C LYS A 411 -8.79 25.48 -29.18
N GLU A 412 -8.60 25.63 -27.88
CA GLU A 412 -7.87 24.69 -27.02
C GLU A 412 -8.60 23.34 -26.92
N LEU A 413 -9.94 23.32 -26.91
CA LEU A 413 -10.71 22.09 -27.01
C LEU A 413 -10.44 21.34 -28.32
N CYS A 414 -10.45 22.05 -29.45
CA CYS A 414 -10.10 21.45 -30.73
C CYS A 414 -8.67 20.87 -30.71
N ASP A 415 -7.69 21.65 -30.23
CA ASP A 415 -6.30 21.23 -30.14
C ASP A 415 -6.16 19.99 -29.22
N THR A 416 -6.91 19.93 -28.12
CA THR A 416 -6.93 18.79 -27.19
C THR A 416 -7.51 17.53 -27.83
N LEU A 417 -8.66 17.63 -28.49
CA LEU A 417 -9.26 16.53 -29.22
C LEU A 417 -8.31 15.98 -30.30
N ARG A 418 -7.70 16.86 -31.07
CA ARG A 418 -6.74 16.47 -32.13
C ARG A 418 -5.50 15.77 -31.59
N ARG A 419 -4.93 16.26 -30.48
CA ARG A 419 -3.79 15.58 -29.80
C ARG A 419 -4.16 14.17 -29.31
N LYS A 420 -5.42 13.93 -28.99
CA LYS A 420 -5.96 12.63 -28.60
C LYS A 420 -6.42 11.75 -29.78
N GLY A 421 -6.16 12.19 -31.03
CA GLY A 421 -6.44 11.41 -32.23
C GLY A 421 -7.79 11.69 -32.90
N TYR A 422 -8.60 12.61 -32.36
CA TYR A 422 -9.90 12.99 -32.95
C TYR A 422 -9.67 14.12 -33.96
N THR A 423 -9.44 13.75 -35.21
CA THR A 423 -9.01 14.66 -36.29
C THR A 423 -10.16 15.17 -37.18
N GLU A 424 -11.40 14.75 -36.89
CA GLU A 424 -12.61 15.15 -37.63
C GLU A 424 -12.88 16.65 -37.51
N VAL A 425 -12.59 17.24 -36.32
CA VAL A 425 -12.68 18.67 -36.06
C VAL A 425 -11.38 19.38 -36.40
N SER A 426 -11.46 20.57 -36.97
CA SER A 426 -10.29 21.36 -37.39
C SER A 426 -10.43 22.86 -37.12
N GLY A 427 -11.65 23.36 -36.96
CA GLY A 427 -11.94 24.71 -36.48
C GLY A 427 -12.08 24.77 -34.96
N ALA A 428 -12.11 25.97 -34.37
CA ALA A 428 -12.42 26.12 -32.96
C ALA A 428 -13.78 25.50 -32.65
N ILE A 429 -13.93 24.81 -31.51
CA ILE A 429 -15.21 24.28 -31.11
C ILE A 429 -16.20 25.44 -30.85
N ASP A 430 -17.36 25.36 -31.50
CA ASP A 430 -18.41 26.36 -31.42
C ASP A 430 -19.52 25.95 -30.46
N SER A 431 -19.87 24.65 -30.46
CA SER A 431 -20.92 24.12 -29.58
C SER A 431 -20.60 22.74 -29.04
N ILE A 432 -21.18 22.46 -27.88
CA ILE A 432 -21.09 21.18 -27.19
C ILE A 432 -22.51 20.73 -26.84
N SER A 433 -22.82 19.47 -27.16
CA SER A 433 -24.02 18.79 -26.68
C SER A 433 -23.64 17.50 -25.98
N TYR A 434 -24.41 17.07 -25.00
CA TYR A 434 -24.14 15.85 -24.24
C TYR A 434 -25.42 15.14 -23.78
N THR A 435 -25.29 13.85 -23.48
CA THR A 435 -26.32 13.08 -22.78
C THR A 435 -25.72 12.45 -21.54
N THR A 436 -26.52 12.27 -20.53
CA THR A 436 -26.13 11.55 -19.31
C THR A 436 -26.45 10.07 -19.41
N ALA A 437 -25.90 9.26 -18.52
CA ALA A 437 -26.30 7.88 -18.28
C ALA A 437 -27.80 7.83 -17.91
N ASP A 438 -28.49 6.83 -18.38
CA ASP A 438 -29.94 6.65 -18.14
C ASP A 438 -30.25 5.86 -16.85
N ASP A 439 -29.23 5.69 -15.99
CA ASP A 439 -29.33 5.08 -14.67
C ASP A 439 -29.73 6.10 -13.56
N GLY A 440 -29.90 7.36 -13.90
CA GLY A 440 -30.22 8.42 -12.94
C GLY A 440 -29.01 9.05 -12.23
N SER A 441 -27.79 8.59 -12.52
CA SER A 441 -26.56 9.08 -11.85
C SER A 441 -26.18 10.52 -12.21
N GLY A 442 -26.62 11.00 -13.38
CA GLY A 442 -26.24 12.32 -13.90
C GLY A 442 -24.86 12.38 -14.56
N TYR A 443 -24.12 11.27 -14.61
CA TYR A 443 -22.83 11.21 -15.28
C TYR A 443 -22.95 11.35 -16.79
N VAL A 444 -22.11 12.18 -17.40
CA VAL A 444 -22.08 12.38 -18.85
C VAL A 444 -21.62 11.11 -19.55
N TYR A 445 -22.43 10.60 -20.47
CA TYR A 445 -22.20 9.36 -21.19
C TYR A 445 -21.80 9.56 -22.65
N THR A 446 -22.42 10.53 -23.35
CA THR A 446 -21.99 10.96 -24.68
C THR A 446 -21.73 12.44 -24.70
N MET A 447 -20.75 12.88 -25.50
CA MET A 447 -20.43 14.29 -25.65
C MET A 447 -19.99 14.57 -27.08
N THR A 448 -20.75 15.46 -27.76
CA THR A 448 -20.51 15.83 -29.16
C THR A 448 -20.00 17.26 -29.23
N PHE A 449 -18.87 17.44 -29.90
CA PHE A 449 -18.23 18.73 -30.18
C PHE A 449 -18.43 19.08 -31.64
N THR A 450 -18.96 20.25 -31.92
CA THR A 450 -19.09 20.79 -33.27
C THR A 450 -18.22 22.01 -33.42
N ASP A 451 -17.38 22.04 -34.47
CA ASP A 451 -16.47 23.15 -34.76
C ASP A 451 -17.13 24.25 -35.61
N THR A 452 -16.43 25.39 -35.75
CA THR A 452 -16.85 26.52 -36.56
C THR A 452 -17.02 26.22 -38.02
N ASN A 453 -16.51 25.07 -38.52
CA ASN A 453 -16.67 24.57 -39.88
C ASN A 453 -17.88 23.62 -40.03
N GLY A 454 -18.65 23.40 -38.96
CA GLY A 454 -19.79 22.49 -38.93
C GLY A 454 -19.39 21.00 -38.86
N LYS A 455 -18.10 20.68 -38.57
CA LYS A 455 -17.65 19.32 -38.34
C LYS A 455 -17.86 18.91 -36.90
N SER A 456 -18.21 17.64 -36.67
CA SER A 456 -18.52 17.15 -35.35
C SER A 456 -17.74 15.87 -35.04
N VAL A 457 -17.44 15.68 -33.78
CA VAL A 457 -16.91 14.45 -33.20
C VAL A 457 -17.63 14.12 -31.91
N THR A 458 -17.92 12.85 -31.67
CA THR A 458 -18.62 12.37 -30.48
C THR A 458 -17.75 11.43 -29.69
N LEU A 459 -17.53 11.78 -28.41
CA LEU A 459 -16.97 10.88 -27.40
C LEU A 459 -18.11 10.09 -26.75
N LYS A 460 -17.89 8.82 -26.50
CA LYS A 460 -18.84 7.92 -25.84
C LYS A 460 -18.16 7.18 -24.69
N ARG A 461 -18.85 7.04 -23.57
CA ARG A 461 -18.48 6.52 -22.26
C ARG A 461 -17.78 7.55 -21.38
N SER A 462 -18.16 7.53 -20.12
CA SER A 462 -17.69 8.49 -19.11
C SER A 462 -16.18 8.46 -18.90
N ASP A 463 -15.53 7.26 -18.95
CA ASP A 463 -14.07 7.11 -18.83
C ASP A 463 -13.31 7.72 -20.01
N ILE A 464 -13.84 7.57 -21.24
CA ILE A 464 -13.24 8.17 -22.44
C ILE A 464 -13.33 9.69 -22.36
N ILE A 465 -14.53 10.23 -22.05
CA ILE A 465 -14.74 11.68 -21.92
C ILE A 465 -13.77 12.27 -20.88
N ARG A 466 -13.71 11.66 -19.69
CA ARG A 466 -12.81 12.11 -18.61
C ARG A 466 -11.33 12.01 -19.02
N THR A 467 -10.91 10.93 -19.68
CA THR A 467 -9.51 10.74 -20.09
C THR A 467 -9.08 11.67 -21.22
N VAL A 468 -9.96 11.91 -22.19
CA VAL A 468 -9.68 12.85 -23.28
C VAL A 468 -9.58 14.28 -22.76
N LEU A 469 -10.44 14.66 -21.84
CA LEU A 469 -10.54 16.01 -21.27
C LEU A 469 -9.92 16.10 -19.85
N ALA A 470 -8.93 15.26 -19.51
CA ALA A 470 -8.37 15.15 -18.17
C ALA A 470 -7.77 16.47 -17.63
N SER A 471 -7.39 17.41 -18.50
CA SER A 471 -6.94 18.75 -18.09
C SER A 471 -8.07 19.65 -17.58
N TYR A 472 -9.33 19.26 -17.80
CA TYR A 472 -10.51 20.07 -17.49
C TYR A 472 -11.51 19.36 -16.60
N LEU A 473 -11.49 18.02 -16.52
CA LEU A 473 -12.50 17.21 -15.83
C LEU A 473 -11.85 16.33 -14.74
N ASN A 474 -12.35 16.45 -13.51
CA ASN A 474 -11.96 15.56 -12.41
C ASN A 474 -12.85 14.30 -12.35
N SER A 475 -14.10 14.41 -12.81
CA SER A 475 -15.08 13.34 -12.92
C SER A 475 -15.91 13.51 -14.19
N ALA A 476 -16.79 12.57 -14.50
CA ALA A 476 -17.77 12.73 -15.56
C ALA A 476 -19.16 13.20 -15.04
N ASN A 477 -19.27 13.56 -13.75
CA ASN A 477 -20.46 14.15 -13.16
C ASN A 477 -20.36 15.69 -13.23
N PHE A 478 -20.76 16.27 -14.37
CA PHE A 478 -20.60 17.70 -14.62
C PHE A 478 -21.68 18.26 -15.56
N VAL A 479 -21.77 19.58 -15.59
CA VAL A 479 -22.52 20.38 -16.59
C VAL A 479 -21.57 21.29 -17.35
N VAL A 480 -21.98 21.69 -18.57
CA VAL A 480 -21.18 22.59 -19.40
C VAL A 480 -22.05 23.73 -19.96
N GLY A 481 -21.51 24.92 -20.01
CA GLY A 481 -22.08 26.11 -20.64
C GLY A 481 -21.07 26.91 -21.42
N LYS A 482 -21.52 27.85 -22.27
CA LYS A 482 -20.69 28.78 -23.01
C LYS A 482 -20.97 30.20 -22.51
N ASN A 483 -19.96 30.96 -22.17
CA ASN A 483 -19.99 32.27 -21.55
C ASN A 483 -20.53 32.34 -20.10
N THR A 484 -21.64 31.67 -19.83
CA THR A 484 -22.26 31.56 -18.49
C THR A 484 -22.75 30.16 -18.25
N LEU A 485 -22.79 29.75 -16.97
CA LEU A 485 -23.26 28.44 -16.54
C LEU A 485 -23.89 28.55 -15.15
N ASP A 486 -25.15 28.13 -15.02
CA ASP A 486 -25.75 27.91 -13.70
C ASP A 486 -25.40 26.52 -13.22
N PHE A 487 -24.76 26.45 -12.03
CA PHE A 487 -24.29 25.22 -11.42
C PHE A 487 -24.99 25.00 -10.08
N THR A 488 -25.74 23.90 -10.00
CA THR A 488 -26.49 23.52 -8.79
C THR A 488 -25.86 22.31 -8.12
N TYR A 489 -25.67 22.39 -6.81
CA TYR A 489 -25.16 21.31 -5.99
C TYR A 489 -25.79 21.28 -4.62
N ASP A 490 -25.72 20.14 -3.94
CA ASP A 490 -26.24 19.95 -2.60
C ASP A 490 -25.06 19.99 -1.60
N LYS A 491 -25.14 20.88 -0.61
CA LYS A 491 -24.19 20.97 0.50
C LYS A 491 -24.80 20.29 1.71
N VAL A 492 -24.20 19.19 2.14
CA VAL A 492 -24.65 18.42 3.31
C VAL A 492 -24.47 19.25 4.59
N VAL A 493 -25.53 19.38 5.37
CA VAL A 493 -25.53 20.08 6.67
C VAL A 493 -25.30 19.10 7.81
N SER A 494 -25.97 17.94 7.79
CA SER A 494 -25.79 16.88 8.78
C SER A 494 -26.17 15.53 8.23
N VAL A 495 -25.53 14.50 8.77
CA VAL A 495 -25.81 13.08 8.51
C VAL A 495 -25.98 12.39 9.85
N THR A 496 -27.04 11.61 10.00
CA THR A 496 -27.26 10.73 11.15
C THR A 496 -27.60 9.32 10.65
N ALA A 497 -27.09 8.30 11.33
CA ALA A 497 -27.41 6.92 11.03
C ALA A 497 -28.01 6.24 12.27
N GLU A 498 -29.07 5.49 12.06
CA GLU A 498 -29.76 4.69 13.08
C GLU A 498 -29.69 3.21 12.65
N ALA A 499 -29.11 2.35 13.50
CA ALA A 499 -29.11 0.92 13.25
C ALA A 499 -30.54 0.36 13.31
N LYS A 500 -30.95 -0.36 12.28
CA LYS A 500 -32.19 -1.14 12.28
C LYS A 500 -31.84 -2.52 12.82
N TYR A 501 -32.02 -2.75 14.11
CA TYR A 501 -32.00 -4.12 14.61
C TYR A 501 -33.30 -4.80 14.19
N ILE A 502 -33.22 -5.84 13.38
CA ILE A 502 -34.29 -6.82 13.28
C ILE A 502 -34.23 -7.56 14.61
N ASP A 503 -35.11 -7.16 15.53
CA ASP A 503 -35.29 -7.80 16.85
C ASP A 503 -36.07 -9.09 16.64
N ASP A 504 -35.48 -10.07 15.93
CA ASP A 504 -35.98 -11.42 15.82
C ASP A 504 -35.60 -12.28 17.04
N THR A 505 -34.83 -11.73 17.96
CA THR A 505 -34.71 -12.33 19.29
C THR A 505 -35.93 -11.91 20.11
N PRO A 506 -36.70 -12.86 20.69
CA PRO A 506 -37.74 -12.50 21.65
C PRO A 506 -37.11 -11.57 22.68
N LYS A 507 -37.63 -10.34 22.82
CA LYS A 507 -37.23 -9.46 23.93
C LYS A 507 -37.29 -10.30 25.18
N PRO A 508 -36.21 -10.52 25.91
CA PRO A 508 -36.34 -11.13 27.22
C PRO A 508 -36.96 -10.06 28.11
N GLU A 509 -38.27 -10.03 28.12
CA GLU A 509 -39.02 -9.33 29.16
C GLU A 509 -38.68 -10.04 30.47
N ASP A 510 -37.65 -9.86 31.13
CA ASP A 510 -37.24 -10.43 32.43
C ASP A 510 -35.91 -11.19 32.48
N THR A 511 -35.00 -11.11 31.55
CA THR A 511 -33.63 -11.57 31.82
C THR A 511 -32.77 -10.39 32.25
N LYS A 512 -32.40 -10.35 33.50
CA LYS A 512 -31.31 -9.52 34.00
C LYS A 512 -30.08 -9.76 33.13
N PRO A 513 -29.29 -8.72 32.78
CA PRO A 513 -28.11 -8.90 31.98
C PRO A 513 -27.18 -9.95 32.60
N GLY A 514 -26.94 -11.04 31.89
CA GLY A 514 -26.04 -12.10 32.37
C GLY A 514 -24.61 -11.66 32.13
N TYR A 515 -23.76 -11.79 33.16
CA TYR A 515 -22.33 -11.52 33.09
C TYR A 515 -21.59 -12.86 32.88
N VAL A 516 -20.51 -12.83 32.10
CA VAL A 516 -19.67 -14.01 31.87
C VAL A 516 -18.43 -13.87 32.73
N SER A 517 -18.20 -14.82 33.62
CA SER A 517 -17.00 -14.88 34.43
C SER A 517 -15.75 -15.28 33.63
N MET A 518 -14.56 -15.08 34.18
CA MET A 518 -13.28 -15.38 33.51
C MET A 518 -13.08 -16.86 33.15
N ASP A 519 -13.86 -17.75 33.71
CA ASP A 519 -13.90 -19.20 33.45
C ASP A 519 -15.03 -19.62 32.51
N GLY A 520 -15.75 -18.65 31.91
CA GLY A 520 -16.77 -18.88 30.91
C GLY A 520 -18.17 -19.16 31.45
N TYR A 521 -18.39 -19.07 32.78
CA TYR A 521 -19.73 -19.22 33.37
C TYR A 521 -20.51 -17.89 33.33
N ARG A 522 -21.78 -17.97 32.95
CA ARG A 522 -22.74 -16.86 33.10
C ARG A 522 -23.10 -16.68 34.58
N THR A 523 -22.98 -15.45 35.07
CA THR A 523 -23.48 -15.09 36.40
C THR A 523 -24.54 -13.99 36.27
N GLU A 524 -25.51 -13.99 37.16
CA GLU A 524 -26.57 -12.97 37.21
C GLU A 524 -26.13 -11.71 37.93
N ASP A 525 -24.97 -11.72 38.60
CA ASP A 525 -24.44 -10.58 39.35
C ASP A 525 -23.19 -10.00 38.66
N PRO A 526 -23.03 -8.67 38.64
CA PRO A 526 -21.83 -8.03 38.13
C PRO A 526 -20.63 -8.45 39.00
N LEU A 527 -19.55 -8.90 38.32
CA LEU A 527 -18.28 -9.18 38.97
C LEU A 527 -17.76 -7.88 39.59
N LEU A 528 -17.77 -7.83 40.91
CA LEU A 528 -17.02 -6.82 41.67
C LEU A 528 -15.53 -7.18 41.58
N VAL A 529 -14.74 -6.30 41.01
CA VAL A 529 -13.28 -6.42 41.03
C VAL A 529 -12.77 -5.75 42.31
N PRO A 530 -12.33 -6.51 43.31
CA PRO A 530 -11.78 -5.92 44.53
C PRO A 530 -10.53 -5.10 44.16
N ASP A 531 -10.33 -3.98 44.86
CA ASP A 531 -9.15 -3.13 44.77
C ASP A 531 -8.95 -2.27 43.51
N MET A 532 -10.00 -2.07 42.68
CA MET A 532 -9.91 -1.11 41.59
C MET A 532 -9.99 0.33 42.15
N LYS A 533 -9.03 1.19 41.75
CA LYS A 533 -9.04 2.62 42.05
C LYS A 533 -9.26 3.42 40.80
N ILE A 534 -10.18 4.36 40.83
CA ILE A 534 -10.47 5.26 39.71
C ILE A 534 -9.79 6.60 40.00
N MET A 535 -9.04 7.11 39.01
CA MET A 535 -8.44 8.44 39.10
C MET A 535 -9.47 9.48 38.66
N THR A 536 -9.83 10.39 39.58
CA THR A 536 -10.69 11.55 39.33
C THR A 536 -9.83 12.81 39.39
N SER A 537 -10.42 13.97 39.09
CA SER A 537 -9.75 15.29 39.29
C SER A 537 -9.29 15.52 40.71
N ASP A 538 -9.90 14.88 41.68
CA ASP A 538 -9.61 15.03 43.11
C ASP A 538 -8.72 13.93 43.71
N GLY A 539 -8.21 13.01 42.87
CA GLY A 539 -7.31 11.93 43.26
C GLY A 539 -7.89 10.53 43.09
N LEU A 540 -7.21 9.53 43.66
CA LEU A 540 -7.60 8.13 43.61
C LEU A 540 -8.73 7.84 44.60
N THR A 541 -9.87 7.32 44.11
CA THR A 541 -10.99 6.90 44.97
C THR A 541 -11.24 5.38 44.81
N SER A 542 -11.80 4.77 45.82
CA SER A 542 -12.10 3.34 45.85
C SER A 542 -13.54 3.07 45.44
N GLU A 543 -13.76 1.97 44.85
CA GLU A 543 -14.70 1.58 43.82
C GLU A 543 -16.01 0.94 44.26
N GLU A 544 -16.46 1.02 45.45
CA GLU A 544 -17.77 0.42 45.78
C GLU A 544 -18.98 0.99 44.98
N GLN A 545 -18.75 2.04 44.21
CA GLN A 545 -19.82 2.78 43.50
C GLN A 545 -19.82 2.63 41.95
N TYR A 546 -18.81 2.00 41.32
CA TYR A 546 -18.71 2.02 39.85
C TYR A 546 -18.75 0.61 39.24
N ARG A 547 -19.68 0.37 38.32
CA ARG A 547 -19.77 -0.85 37.51
C ARG A 547 -19.09 -0.63 36.17
N VAL A 548 -18.00 -1.34 35.93
CA VAL A 548 -17.26 -1.30 34.65
C VAL A 548 -17.33 -2.66 34.01
N THR A 549 -17.74 -2.73 32.74
CA THR A 549 -17.79 -3.95 31.94
C THR A 549 -16.51 -4.08 31.14
N TYR A 550 -15.82 -5.21 31.26
CA TYR A 550 -14.60 -5.52 30.53
C TYR A 550 -14.79 -6.69 29.57
N VAL A 551 -14.05 -6.67 28.47
CA VAL A 551 -13.81 -7.87 27.63
C VAL A 551 -12.36 -8.29 27.81
N LEU A 552 -12.15 -9.60 28.01
CA LEU A 552 -10.82 -10.17 27.87
C LEU A 552 -10.57 -10.48 26.41
N THR A 553 -9.50 -9.90 25.86
CA THR A 553 -9.03 -10.26 24.51
C THR A 553 -8.33 -11.63 24.57
N SER A 554 -8.16 -12.26 23.42
CA SER A 554 -7.42 -13.54 23.28
C SER A 554 -5.97 -13.47 23.81
N THR A 555 -5.43 -12.26 23.97
CA THR A 555 -4.10 -12.00 24.53
C THR A 555 -4.11 -11.76 26.05
N GLY A 556 -5.25 -11.96 26.72
CA GLY A 556 -5.39 -11.76 28.16
C GLY A 556 -5.46 -10.29 28.63
N ARG A 557 -5.57 -9.34 27.70
CA ARG A 557 -5.67 -7.91 28.01
C ARG A 557 -7.10 -7.54 28.35
N LYS A 558 -7.33 -6.86 29.47
CA LYS A 558 -8.64 -6.29 29.82
C LYS A 558 -8.88 -5.01 29.04
N VAL A 559 -9.98 -4.96 28.27
CA VAL A 559 -10.41 -3.78 27.51
C VAL A 559 -11.79 -3.37 28.01
N ILE A 560 -12.02 -2.08 28.24
CA ILE A 560 -13.33 -1.56 28.62
C ILE A 560 -14.28 -1.71 27.43
N MET A 561 -15.38 -2.45 27.62
CA MET A 561 -16.33 -2.81 26.54
C MET A 561 -17.03 -1.61 25.89
N SER A 562 -17.12 -0.49 26.60
CA SER A 562 -17.97 0.63 26.14
C SER A 562 -17.26 1.52 25.11
N GLY A 563 -15.95 1.45 24.94
CA GLY A 563 -15.21 2.41 24.09
C GLY A 563 -15.41 3.88 24.48
N TYR A 564 -15.92 4.16 25.66
CA TYR A 564 -16.23 5.50 26.13
C TYR A 564 -15.34 5.89 27.32
N ALA A 565 -14.75 7.06 27.26
CA ALA A 565 -14.26 7.75 28.45
C ALA A 565 -15.39 8.64 28.98
N ALA A 566 -15.74 8.44 30.22
CA ALA A 566 -16.68 9.32 30.91
C ALA A 566 -15.92 10.46 31.58
N THR A 567 -16.26 11.69 31.27
CA THR A 567 -15.92 12.82 32.13
C THR A 567 -16.97 12.90 33.25
N ALA A 568 -16.55 12.75 34.49
CA ALA A 568 -17.42 12.79 35.62
C ALA A 568 -17.39 14.18 36.25
N GLU A 569 -18.53 14.82 36.37
CA GLU A 569 -18.72 15.99 37.23
C GLU A 569 -19.36 15.51 38.53
N GLY A 570 -18.62 15.65 39.64
CA GLY A 570 -19.11 15.36 40.98
C GLY A 570 -20.01 16.46 41.50
N ASN A 571 -21.13 16.07 42.14
CA ASN A 571 -21.94 17.00 42.89
C ASN A 571 -21.51 16.95 44.37
N GLU A 572 -21.00 18.07 44.88
CA GLU A 572 -20.47 18.16 46.25
C GLU A 572 -21.54 18.01 47.35
N GLU A 573 -22.83 18.13 47.02
CA GLU A 573 -23.88 18.10 48.05
C GLU A 573 -24.44 16.68 48.35
N ASP A 574 -24.35 15.72 47.46
CA ASP A 574 -24.94 14.39 47.65
C ASP A 574 -24.00 13.22 47.30
N GLY A 575 -22.78 13.53 46.89
CA GLY A 575 -21.77 12.51 46.48
C GLY A 575 -22.09 11.78 45.20
N SER A 576 -23.10 12.23 44.42
CA SER A 576 -23.47 11.62 43.15
C SER A 576 -22.59 12.14 41.99
N VAL A 577 -22.21 11.25 41.09
CA VAL A 577 -21.46 11.61 39.89
C VAL A 577 -22.36 11.50 38.70
N LYS A 578 -22.60 12.62 38.00
CA LYS A 578 -23.29 12.63 36.71
C LYS A 578 -22.27 12.57 35.58
N PHE A 579 -22.42 11.59 34.71
CA PHE A 579 -21.67 11.51 33.46
C PHE A 579 -22.35 12.40 32.43
N SER A 580 -21.74 13.54 32.08
CA SER A 580 -22.37 14.55 31.22
C SER A 580 -22.05 14.36 29.73
N THR A 581 -21.00 13.62 29.37
CA THR A 581 -20.65 13.39 27.97
C THR A 581 -19.89 12.07 27.80
N LEU A 582 -20.45 11.16 27.02
CA LEU A 582 -19.75 9.96 26.57
C LEU A 582 -19.05 10.30 25.25
N VAL A 583 -17.72 10.36 25.26
CA VAL A 583 -16.92 10.53 24.04
C VAL A 583 -16.30 9.19 23.70
N PRO A 584 -16.46 8.68 22.47
CA PRO A 584 -15.79 7.43 22.05
C PRO A 584 -14.28 7.63 22.15
N THR A 585 -13.59 6.81 22.93
CA THR A 585 -12.14 6.79 22.98
C THR A 585 -11.62 5.47 22.45
N LEU A 586 -10.96 5.51 21.31
CA LEU A 586 -10.07 4.46 20.89
C LEU A 586 -8.75 4.60 21.61
N GLY A 587 -8.48 3.68 22.55
CA GLY A 587 -7.16 3.39 23.09
C GLY A 587 -6.29 4.60 23.44
N GLY A 588 -6.66 5.41 24.43
CA GLY A 588 -5.71 6.18 25.21
C GLY A 588 -5.21 7.51 24.65
N TYR A 589 -5.85 8.11 23.66
CA TYR A 589 -5.53 9.47 23.21
C TYR A 589 -6.58 10.47 23.67
N VAL A 590 -6.18 11.36 24.57
CA VAL A 590 -6.92 12.59 24.89
C VAL A 590 -6.58 13.60 23.80
N GLN A 591 -7.53 13.95 22.95
CA GLN A 591 -7.39 15.11 22.08
C GLN A 591 -7.35 16.38 22.94
N LYS A 592 -6.17 17.01 23.00
CA LYS A 592 -6.08 18.41 23.39
C LYS A 592 -6.51 19.28 22.21
N ASN A 593 -7.34 20.29 22.55
CA ASN A 593 -7.84 21.32 21.66
C ASN A 593 -6.91 21.76 20.53
N GLU A 594 -7.53 21.85 19.38
CA GLU A 594 -7.30 22.73 18.23
C GLU A 594 -5.97 23.50 18.18
N THR A 595 -5.06 22.97 17.40
CA THR A 595 -4.25 23.75 16.48
C THR A 595 -4.30 23.03 15.14
N SER A 596 -4.80 23.73 14.15
CA SER A 596 -4.84 23.31 12.73
C SER A 596 -3.45 22.80 12.31
N ILE A 597 -3.34 21.50 12.12
CA ILE A 597 -2.23 20.92 11.38
C ILE A 597 -2.60 21.07 9.91
N PRO A 598 -1.80 21.72 9.07
CA PRO A 598 -2.05 21.74 7.65
C PRO A 598 -2.02 20.30 7.13
N ASP A 599 -3.01 19.91 6.34
CA ASP A 599 -2.94 18.72 5.51
C ASP A 599 -1.72 18.86 4.61
N ASP A 600 -0.65 18.12 4.95
CA ASP A 600 0.53 18.00 4.11
C ASP A 600 0.24 17.00 2.99
N ASP A 601 -0.67 17.40 2.09
CA ASP A 601 -0.88 16.75 0.81
C ASP A 601 -0.01 17.45 -0.24
N THR A 602 1.31 17.36 -0.04
CA THR A 602 2.28 17.73 -1.08
C THR A 602 2.39 16.62 -2.13
N THR A 603 1.29 16.31 -2.81
CA THR A 603 1.39 15.97 -4.21
C THR A 603 1.49 17.28 -4.97
N THR A 604 2.66 17.56 -5.50
CA THR A 604 2.89 18.66 -6.46
C THR A 604 2.02 18.43 -7.70
N GLY A 605 0.76 18.79 -7.58
CA GLY A 605 -0.17 19.01 -8.67
C GLY A 605 -0.16 20.52 -8.90
N ASP A 606 0.28 20.89 -10.07
CA ASP A 606 0.25 22.24 -10.64
C ASP A 606 -1.06 22.94 -10.25
N ASP A 607 -0.93 23.97 -9.41
CA ASP A 607 -2.06 24.78 -8.93
C ASP A 607 -2.52 25.71 -10.05
N SER A 608 -3.27 25.14 -11.01
CA SER A 608 -3.86 25.89 -12.12
C SER A 608 -5.16 26.61 -11.71
N SER A 609 -5.29 26.99 -10.41
CA SER A 609 -6.49 27.65 -9.88
C SER A 609 -6.67 29.12 -10.31
N GLU A 610 -5.72 29.69 -11.07
CA GLU A 610 -5.74 31.13 -11.42
C GLU A 610 -6.66 31.53 -12.59
N ASN A 611 -7.44 30.59 -13.19
CA ASN A 611 -8.26 30.92 -14.37
C ASN A 611 -9.75 30.53 -14.22
N ILE A 612 -10.29 30.57 -13.01
CA ILE A 612 -11.71 30.37 -12.75
C ILE A 612 -12.43 31.69 -12.96
N GLY A 613 -13.51 31.69 -13.76
CA GLY A 613 -14.34 32.88 -13.98
C GLY A 613 -14.93 33.46 -12.68
N THR A 614 -15.48 34.63 -12.75
CA THR A 614 -16.17 35.24 -11.59
C THR A 614 -17.43 34.45 -11.26
N THR A 615 -17.64 34.13 -9.98
CA THR A 615 -18.87 33.53 -9.47
C THR A 615 -19.73 34.57 -8.76
N THR A 616 -21.05 34.44 -8.85
CA THR A 616 -21.99 35.22 -8.02
C THR A 616 -21.95 34.68 -6.58
N THR A 617 -22.46 35.47 -5.64
CA THR A 617 -22.74 34.98 -4.28
C THR A 617 -23.72 33.80 -4.39
N PRO A 618 -23.36 32.62 -3.81
CA PRO A 618 -24.24 31.45 -3.84
C PRO A 618 -25.61 31.75 -3.21
N ILE A 619 -26.66 31.30 -3.85
CA ILE A 619 -28.04 31.43 -3.33
C ILE A 619 -28.41 30.07 -2.73
N ILE A 620 -28.81 30.05 -1.47
CA ILE A 620 -29.42 28.88 -0.83
C ILE A 620 -30.89 28.85 -1.24
N ASP A 621 -31.26 27.94 -2.15
CA ASP A 621 -32.63 27.84 -2.66
C ASP A 621 -33.57 27.26 -1.61
N ASN A 622 -33.17 26.13 -0.97
CA ASN A 622 -34.00 25.45 0.02
C ASN A 622 -33.14 24.48 0.86
N ARG A 623 -33.69 24.14 2.04
CA ARG A 623 -33.15 23.02 2.86
C ARG A 623 -34.01 21.79 2.65
N TYR A 624 -33.37 20.66 2.40
CA TYR A 624 -34.00 19.38 2.13
C TYR A 624 -33.56 18.33 3.17
N MET A 625 -34.40 17.30 3.33
CA MET A 625 -34.11 16.11 4.10
C MET A 625 -34.31 14.89 3.19
N VAL A 626 -33.33 13.99 3.18
CA VAL A 626 -33.44 12.69 2.54
C VAL A 626 -33.25 11.61 3.59
N VAL A 627 -34.15 10.63 3.56
CA VAL A 627 -34.06 9.42 4.36
C VAL A 627 -33.76 8.27 3.42
N SER A 628 -32.61 7.59 3.62
CA SER A 628 -32.22 6.41 2.90
C SER A 628 -32.32 5.21 3.83
N GLU A 629 -33.10 4.20 3.45
CA GLU A 629 -33.33 3.01 4.26
C GLU A 629 -32.66 1.81 3.60
N TYR A 630 -31.76 1.17 4.33
CA TYR A 630 -31.10 -0.08 3.98
C TYR A 630 -31.50 -1.17 4.97
N GLU A 631 -31.08 -2.40 4.74
CA GLU A 631 -31.45 -3.55 5.56
C GLU A 631 -31.18 -3.32 7.05
N ASN A 632 -29.93 -2.93 7.39
CA ASN A 632 -29.46 -2.81 8.76
C ASN A 632 -29.37 -1.35 9.26
N VAL A 633 -29.52 -0.37 8.39
CA VAL A 633 -29.30 1.03 8.77
C VAL A 633 -30.27 1.97 8.05
N LYS A 634 -30.71 3.01 8.79
CA LYS A 634 -31.47 4.14 8.26
C LYS A 634 -30.60 5.39 8.37
N ILE A 635 -30.39 6.06 7.24
CA ILE A 635 -29.56 7.25 7.14
C ILE A 635 -30.46 8.44 6.87
N THR A 636 -30.34 9.49 7.70
CA THR A 636 -31.06 10.77 7.49
C THR A 636 -30.01 11.83 7.19
N THR A 637 -30.17 12.48 6.04
CA THR A 637 -29.30 13.56 5.57
C THR A 637 -30.10 14.85 5.40
N TYR A 638 -29.57 15.93 5.96
CA TYR A 638 -30.03 17.29 5.70
C TYR A 638 -29.01 18.01 4.83
N PHE A 639 -29.48 18.70 3.79
CA PHE A 639 -28.63 19.47 2.91
C PHE A 639 -29.28 20.75 2.43
N ASP A 640 -28.47 21.75 2.13
CA ASP A 640 -28.87 22.99 1.46
C ASP A 640 -28.57 22.85 -0.04
N ARG A 641 -29.58 23.10 -0.88
CA ARG A 641 -29.39 23.19 -2.33
C ARG A 641 -28.89 24.58 -2.67
N ILE A 642 -27.78 24.65 -3.38
CA ILE A 642 -27.06 25.85 -3.71
C ILE A 642 -26.97 25.97 -5.22
N THR A 643 -27.34 27.13 -5.76
CA THR A 643 -27.12 27.48 -7.15
C THR A 643 -26.22 28.69 -7.24
N GLU A 644 -25.23 28.62 -8.13
CA GLU A 644 -24.34 29.73 -8.47
C GLU A 644 -24.28 29.92 -9.97
N THR A 645 -24.16 31.16 -10.44
CA THR A 645 -23.90 31.45 -11.84
C THR A 645 -22.41 31.77 -12.02
N ILE A 646 -21.74 30.99 -12.89
CA ILE A 646 -20.36 31.12 -13.24
C ILE A 646 -20.25 31.84 -14.57
N THR A 647 -19.48 32.93 -14.65
CA THR A 647 -19.24 33.69 -15.88
C THR A 647 -17.81 33.47 -16.35
N ALA A 648 -17.63 33.17 -17.63
CA ALA A 648 -16.31 32.97 -18.21
C ALA A 648 -15.44 34.23 -18.14
N THR A 649 -14.13 34.06 -17.99
CA THR A 649 -13.17 35.16 -17.99
C THR A 649 -13.02 35.81 -19.37
N GLN A 650 -13.30 35.04 -20.43
CA GLN A 650 -13.26 35.49 -21.81
C GLN A 650 -14.53 35.07 -22.54
N GLU A 651 -15.08 35.98 -23.34
CA GLU A 651 -16.24 35.69 -24.19
C GLU A 651 -15.89 34.53 -25.18
N GLY A 652 -16.80 33.60 -25.34
CA GLY A 652 -16.65 32.42 -26.19
C GLY A 652 -16.07 31.20 -25.50
N ASN A 653 -15.58 31.32 -24.26
CA ASN A 653 -15.09 30.17 -23.50
C ASN A 653 -16.24 29.26 -23.05
N PHE A 654 -15.94 27.97 -23.03
CA PHE A 654 -16.74 26.95 -22.37
C PHE A 654 -16.34 26.84 -20.90
N ILE A 655 -17.34 26.68 -20.05
CA ILE A 655 -17.21 26.48 -18.60
C ILE A 655 -17.69 25.08 -18.31
N PHE A 656 -16.90 24.30 -17.58
CA PHE A 656 -17.25 23.03 -17.00
C PHE A 656 -17.35 23.21 -15.49
N ALA A 657 -18.41 22.73 -14.88
CA ALA A 657 -18.57 22.66 -13.43
C ALA A 657 -19.08 21.28 -13.03
N GLY A 658 -18.45 20.66 -12.07
CA GLY A 658 -18.79 19.29 -11.72
C GLY A 658 -18.53 18.93 -10.27
N LYS A 659 -18.90 17.70 -9.96
CA LYS A 659 -18.88 17.10 -8.62
C LYS A 659 -18.08 15.80 -8.65
N GLY A 660 -17.36 15.52 -7.53
CA GLY A 660 -16.62 14.29 -7.36
C GLY A 660 -15.26 14.26 -8.07
N TRP A 661 -14.50 13.22 -7.75
CA TRP A 661 -13.15 12.97 -8.26
C TRP A 661 -12.96 11.48 -8.52
N GLY A 662 -12.73 11.09 -9.78
CA GLY A 662 -12.52 9.71 -10.19
C GLY A 662 -13.54 9.23 -11.22
N HIS A 663 -13.65 7.90 -11.38
CA HIS A 663 -14.54 7.28 -12.37
C HIS A 663 -16.00 7.17 -11.90
N GLY A 664 -16.26 7.27 -10.60
CA GLY A 664 -17.61 7.26 -10.03
C GLY A 664 -18.27 5.90 -9.86
N VAL A 665 -17.57 4.79 -10.11
CA VAL A 665 -18.12 3.43 -9.97
C VAL A 665 -17.73 2.83 -8.64
N GLY A 666 -18.66 2.16 -7.96
CA GLY A 666 -18.43 1.43 -6.72
C GLY A 666 -18.30 2.34 -5.50
N LEU A 667 -17.37 2.06 -4.59
CA LEU A 667 -17.22 2.78 -3.32
C LEU A 667 -16.75 4.23 -3.52
N SER A 668 -17.30 5.15 -2.74
CA SER A 668 -16.75 6.50 -2.55
C SER A 668 -15.87 6.50 -1.29
N GLN A 669 -14.62 6.94 -1.41
CA GLN A 669 -13.72 7.05 -0.24
C GLN A 669 -14.29 8.05 0.77
N TYR A 670 -14.63 9.25 0.34
CA TYR A 670 -15.22 10.26 1.21
C TYR A 670 -16.65 9.93 1.62
N GLY A 671 -17.47 9.33 0.75
CA GLY A 671 -18.81 8.91 1.12
C GLY A 671 -18.83 7.79 2.16
N ALA A 672 -17.90 6.84 2.08
CA ALA A 672 -17.69 5.81 3.10
C ALA A 672 -17.21 6.44 4.43
N LYS A 673 -16.34 7.46 4.36
CA LYS A 673 -15.91 8.22 5.53
C LYS A 673 -17.10 8.89 6.23
N ASP A 674 -17.96 9.58 5.49
CA ASP A 674 -19.12 10.29 6.07
C ASP A 674 -20.11 9.33 6.71
N LEU A 675 -20.29 8.12 6.14
CA LEU A 675 -21.09 7.05 6.74
C LEU A 675 -20.48 6.53 8.03
N ALA A 676 -19.19 6.25 8.03
CA ALA A 676 -18.50 5.76 9.23
C ALA A 676 -18.47 6.81 10.34
N ASP A 677 -18.28 8.09 10.01
CA ASP A 677 -18.37 9.20 10.96
C ASP A 677 -19.79 9.35 11.55
N ALA A 678 -20.82 8.91 10.81
CA ALA A 678 -22.19 8.81 11.31
C ALA A 678 -22.49 7.52 12.08
N GLY A 679 -21.50 6.60 12.23
CA GLY A 679 -21.61 5.37 13.01
C GLY A 679 -21.99 4.12 12.21
N VAL A 680 -22.00 4.19 10.87
CA VAL A 680 -22.27 3.02 10.00
C VAL A 680 -21.05 2.06 9.99
N LYS A 681 -21.33 0.77 10.07
CA LYS A 681 -20.31 -0.28 10.10
C LYS A 681 -19.77 -0.58 8.70
N ALA A 682 -18.56 -1.13 8.64
CA ALA A 682 -17.87 -1.47 7.39
C ALA A 682 -18.71 -2.40 6.50
N GLU A 683 -19.35 -3.39 7.09
CA GLU A 683 -20.19 -4.36 6.41
C GLU A 683 -21.40 -3.69 5.73
N ASP A 684 -22.06 -2.76 6.44
CA ASP A 684 -23.21 -2.01 5.93
C ASP A 684 -22.78 -0.99 4.87
N ILE A 685 -21.61 -0.34 5.03
CA ILE A 685 -21.04 0.54 4.00
C ILE A 685 -20.82 -0.23 2.70
N ILE A 686 -20.25 -1.43 2.77
CA ILE A 686 -20.06 -2.28 1.59
C ILE A 686 -21.40 -2.66 0.96
N ALA A 687 -22.36 -3.12 1.76
CA ALA A 687 -23.70 -3.50 1.26
C ALA A 687 -24.45 -2.34 0.61
N ILE A 688 -24.28 -1.11 1.11
CA ILE A 688 -24.87 0.11 0.53
C ILE A 688 -24.30 0.38 -0.88
N TYR A 689 -22.99 0.33 -1.04
CA TYR A 689 -22.34 0.67 -2.31
C TYR A 689 -22.26 -0.45 -3.33
N LEU A 690 -22.25 -1.70 -2.85
CA LEU A 690 -22.07 -2.90 -3.67
C LEU A 690 -23.26 -3.84 -3.42
N GLU A 691 -24.39 -3.50 -4.01
CA GLU A 691 -25.66 -4.18 -3.78
C GLU A 691 -25.59 -5.69 -4.11
N GLY A 692 -26.14 -6.51 -3.22
CA GLY A 692 -26.21 -7.96 -3.38
C GLY A 692 -24.89 -8.68 -3.13
N THR A 693 -23.86 -7.98 -2.64
CA THR A 693 -22.60 -8.60 -2.21
C THR A 693 -22.69 -9.09 -0.76
N GLU A 694 -21.80 -10.01 -0.42
CA GLU A 694 -21.66 -10.58 0.92
C GLU A 694 -20.19 -10.57 1.35
N ILE A 695 -19.93 -10.47 2.65
CA ILE A 695 -18.57 -10.61 3.20
C ILE A 695 -18.40 -12.05 3.64
N VAL A 696 -17.47 -12.73 3.00
CA VAL A 696 -17.25 -14.16 3.18
C VAL A 696 -15.77 -14.48 3.36
N PRO A 697 -15.44 -15.58 4.03
CA PRO A 697 -14.07 -16.07 4.08
C PRO A 697 -13.56 -16.37 2.66
N TYR A 698 -12.36 -15.88 2.34
CA TYR A 698 -11.71 -16.16 1.05
C TYR A 698 -11.60 -17.68 0.75
N SER A 699 -11.37 -18.48 1.78
CA SER A 699 -11.30 -19.95 1.66
C SER A 699 -12.61 -20.61 1.24
N SER A 700 -13.75 -19.92 1.37
CA SER A 700 -15.07 -20.44 0.98
C SER A 700 -15.37 -20.25 -0.51
N ILE A 701 -14.61 -19.40 -1.20
CA ILE A 701 -14.77 -19.15 -2.63
C ILE A 701 -13.86 -20.10 -3.41
N THR A 702 -14.44 -20.88 -4.30
CA THR A 702 -13.69 -21.81 -5.16
C THR A 702 -12.75 -21.01 -6.09
N LYS A 703 -11.45 -21.28 -6.02
CA LYS A 703 -10.49 -20.75 -7.00
C LYS A 703 -10.83 -21.30 -8.37
N GLN A 704 -11.24 -20.46 -9.31
CA GLN A 704 -11.40 -20.82 -10.73
C GLN A 704 -10.05 -20.92 -11.44
#